data_d487c81b196c552bf9a02f5887c6b081
#
_entry.id   d487c81b196c552bf9a02f5887c6b081
#
_cell.length_a   1.000
_cell.length_b   1.000
_cell.length_c   1.000
_cell.angle_alpha   90.00
_cell.angle_beta   90.00
_cell.angle_gamma   90.00
#
_symmetry.space_group_name_H-M   'P 1'
#
loop_
_entity.id
_entity.type
_entity.pdbx_description
1 polymer ?
#
loop_
_entity_poly.entity_id
_entity_poly.type
_entity_poly.pdbx_seq_one_letter_code
_entity_poly.pdbx_strand_id
1 'polypeptide(L)'
;MSNENDKEVSGASLDNISSATNKKLSDIKLHEYKDLPDIFQHLVEHKAINIIPLKPGTKEPKLSRWKPYQNRQYPLKALQRHKGNFAVITGENNPGTGWYNLVVLDIDDKEGENGLYRHFKDVDTLQVKTPLKGYHLYFWSNTPIEDKDYLNKVFGGLDIEVRGKRQILCTLPPASVIYPDEGNHIGTSELLKTGSKYPIMELEDPEDFIKDILVKAGYTADDNITKDIPTDPTPGVIRDGTWTRKLNEAEVKTIVRLLKPIYTKGNRQKLTLYVSGWMYKAEIDPESALSVVKLLTDKDKEQSQRITALKNSYRGLEETSIKGSGGVYELLDHYYTTKHKDIENKEDRVAKIHEDTLQHYRNIKKIIVHPHSTLGVRNYLKVVKEGGKGQTRAIKKIHQFLRARHHIIKDSVSGEIAIYNHDKGYYEFHDDDKFQEFLLNVFQEEIFTKEEARKLKSIFAYRKEQEQSHIVFSNGILNLETLQLEDFTPDYFLNFKVPYNWNPEAEGGFVKQKLQEILIDQQGNDEGNTNKYTNYLELVGYVLGEPGNPRQKIFLYVGDPGSGKTQLINLLTGLVEEGASSVPLQQFKDRFGLQGLIGKRINTLYDISEEEINDPSVIKAVSGSDSITIDRKFKESVTFQHGLPVKTIGAGNTLPKIKDETQAMARRLNITKVKNDFTDKPVLELSEKMLSDSEGVEWLIATGIQKYHEMKEQERPFTLDATPKEIQLEYLKLSDPCRYAMECLYEFSNNENDFYTSTELITSINKFLETEGLRIPKDTRHNHHPAIRSINGEYTKRRVAGDLEGGYTLIKARLPDKDPKKTRLDTNTLIRIKPEKRRELMTNTTDDDELQILESMEGLTAYNLKGLQTEAKEHYGISKDKFMEVLYKWKTAEVLEIDNTLYMKE
;
A
#
# COMPACT_ATOMS: atom_id res chain seq x y z
N MET A 1 -5.45 49.25 10.06
CA MET A 1 -6.60 49.40 10.95
C MET A 1 -7.23 48.03 11.05
N SER A 2 -6.68 47.14 11.86
CA SER A 2 -6.82 46.96 13.32
C SER A 2 -8.21 46.65 13.77
N ASN A 3 -8.33 45.46 14.22
CA ASN A 3 -8.94 44.97 15.48
C ASN A 3 -8.80 43.44 15.50
N GLU A 4 -7.90 42.89 16.13
CA GLU A 4 -7.64 42.45 17.51
C GLU A 4 -8.89 42.27 18.34
N ASN A 5 -9.14 41.03 18.71
CA ASN A 5 -9.73 40.63 19.98
C ASN A 5 -9.49 39.11 20.18
N ASP A 6 -8.24 38.77 20.41
CA ASP A 6 -7.88 37.60 21.18
C ASP A 6 -8.02 37.96 22.67
N LYS A 7 -9.02 37.43 23.34
CA LYS A 7 -9.07 37.41 24.79
C LYS A 7 -8.25 36.21 25.29
N GLU A 8 -7.04 36.55 25.74
CA GLU A 8 -6.29 35.73 26.68
C GLU A 8 -7.19 35.26 27.84
N VAL A 9 -7.39 33.96 27.94
CA VAL A 9 -7.78 33.34 29.19
C VAL A 9 -6.50 33.15 29.99
N SER A 10 -6.40 33.98 31.06
CA SER A 10 -5.33 34.05 32.03
C SER A 10 -4.76 32.68 32.42
N GLY A 11 -3.44 32.56 32.29
CA GLY A 11 -2.64 31.47 32.81
C GLY A 11 -2.79 31.34 34.33
N ALA A 12 -3.59 30.38 34.74
CA ALA A 12 -3.37 29.75 36.03
C ALA A 12 -2.12 28.90 35.89
N SER A 13 -1.10 29.20 36.65
CA SER A 13 0.23 28.62 36.52
C SER A 13 0.18 27.09 36.52
N LEU A 14 0.81 26.49 35.53
CA LEU A 14 0.99 25.04 35.42
C LEU A 14 1.60 24.39 36.68
N ASP A 15 2.25 25.17 37.55
CA ASP A 15 2.82 24.70 38.83
C ASP A 15 1.81 24.45 39.91
N ASN A 16 0.65 25.15 39.94
CA ASN A 16 -0.42 24.89 40.94
C ASN A 16 -1.28 23.68 40.56
N ILE A 17 -1.42 23.34 39.27
CA ILE A 17 -2.09 22.11 38.82
C ILE A 17 -1.19 20.90 39.07
N SER A 18 0.13 21.05 38.94
CA SER A 18 1.12 20.00 39.18
C SER A 18 1.20 19.60 40.66
N SER A 19 1.10 20.51 41.59
CA SER A 19 1.23 20.20 43.04
C SER A 19 -0.04 19.55 43.65
N ALA A 20 -1.21 19.93 43.18
CA ALA A 20 -2.49 19.34 43.62
C ALA A 20 -2.74 17.96 42.97
N THR A 21 -2.30 17.79 41.70
CA THR A 21 -2.37 16.53 40.97
C THR A 21 -1.32 15.52 41.44
N ASN A 22 -0.15 15.94 41.86
CA ASN A 22 0.91 15.05 42.34
C ASN A 22 0.57 14.32 43.65
N LYS A 23 -0.18 14.89 44.54
CA LYS A 23 -0.58 14.24 45.81
C LYS A 23 -1.63 13.13 45.61
N LYS A 24 -2.38 13.11 44.52
CA LYS A 24 -3.40 12.08 44.23
C LYS A 24 -3.06 11.18 43.04
N LEU A 25 -2.06 11.48 42.23
CA LEU A 25 -1.51 10.53 41.23
C LEU A 25 -0.92 9.28 41.92
N SER A 26 -0.45 9.40 43.16
CA SER A 26 0.01 8.25 43.98
C SER A 26 -1.13 7.29 44.37
N ASP A 27 -2.36 7.78 44.36
CA ASP A 27 -3.54 7.02 44.83
C ASP A 27 -4.28 6.35 43.68
N ILE A 28 -3.88 6.66 42.41
CA ILE A 28 -4.45 6.08 41.20
C ILE A 28 -3.75 4.78 40.83
N LYS A 29 -4.55 3.72 40.68
CA LYS A 29 -4.07 2.50 40.04
C LYS A 29 -3.77 2.78 38.57
N LEU A 30 -2.50 2.70 38.20
CA LEU A 30 -2.08 2.76 36.80
C LEU A 30 -2.43 1.44 36.11
N HIS A 31 -3.27 1.52 35.06
CA HIS A 31 -3.66 0.37 34.25
C HIS A 31 -2.69 0.14 33.10
N GLU A 32 -2.44 -1.12 32.80
CA GLU A 32 -1.64 -1.56 31.64
C GLU A 32 -2.58 -2.09 30.54
N TYR A 33 -2.09 -2.24 29.31
CA TYR A 33 -2.88 -2.79 28.20
C TYR A 33 -3.54 -4.13 28.53
N LYS A 34 -2.83 -5.01 29.25
CA LYS A 34 -3.34 -6.31 29.70
C LYS A 34 -4.49 -6.23 30.71
N ASP A 35 -4.70 -5.06 31.33
CA ASP A 35 -5.79 -4.83 32.27
C ASP A 35 -7.09 -4.42 31.57
N LEU A 36 -7.05 -4.10 30.27
CA LEU A 36 -8.25 -3.91 29.46
C LEU A 36 -9.05 -5.22 29.40
N PRO A 37 -10.40 -5.16 29.48
CA PRO A 37 -11.22 -6.35 29.23
C PRO A 37 -10.85 -7.05 27.91
N ASP A 38 -10.88 -8.37 27.89
CA ASP A 38 -10.47 -9.19 26.73
C ASP A 38 -11.13 -8.77 25.44
N ILE A 39 -12.38 -8.32 25.50
CA ILE A 39 -13.10 -7.83 24.32
C ILE A 39 -12.42 -6.63 23.67
N PHE A 40 -11.89 -5.69 24.46
CA PHE A 40 -11.20 -4.52 23.89
C PHE A 40 -9.82 -4.89 23.37
N GLN A 41 -9.09 -5.78 24.04
CA GLN A 41 -7.83 -6.31 23.55
C GLN A 41 -8.03 -7.00 22.20
N HIS A 42 -9.02 -7.88 22.10
CA HIS A 42 -9.40 -8.56 20.88
C HIS A 42 -9.73 -7.57 19.74
N LEU A 43 -10.60 -6.59 19.99
CA LEU A 43 -10.98 -5.59 18.98
C LEU A 43 -9.78 -4.75 18.49
N VAL A 44 -8.82 -4.45 19.36
CA VAL A 44 -7.60 -3.72 18.99
C VAL A 44 -6.64 -4.58 18.19
N GLU A 45 -6.40 -5.81 18.61
CA GLU A 45 -5.47 -6.74 17.97
C GLU A 45 -5.93 -7.14 16.56
N HIS A 46 -7.23 -7.30 16.36
CA HIS A 46 -7.81 -7.54 15.05
C HIS A 46 -8.06 -6.26 14.24
N LYS A 47 -7.49 -5.13 14.68
CA LYS A 47 -7.61 -3.82 14.03
C LYS A 47 -9.06 -3.33 13.86
N ALA A 48 -9.99 -3.87 14.64
CA ALA A 48 -11.40 -3.48 14.60
C ALA A 48 -11.62 -2.08 15.19
N ILE A 49 -10.91 -1.71 16.27
CA ILE A 49 -10.96 -0.37 16.84
C ILE A 49 -9.57 0.23 17.00
N ASN A 50 -9.49 1.55 16.98
CA ASN A 50 -8.26 2.26 17.23
C ASN A 50 -8.28 2.91 18.60
N ILE A 51 -7.29 2.63 19.44
CA ILE A 51 -7.15 3.24 20.76
C ILE A 51 -5.83 4.02 20.86
N ILE A 52 -5.83 5.02 21.74
CA ILE A 52 -4.64 5.82 22.03
C ILE A 52 -4.41 5.91 23.54
N PRO A 53 -3.15 6.11 23.97
CA PRO A 53 -2.82 6.29 25.37
C PRO A 53 -3.22 7.67 25.85
N LEU A 54 -3.81 7.72 27.05
CA LEU A 54 -4.11 8.94 27.79
C LEU A 54 -3.07 9.21 28.87
N LYS A 55 -2.98 10.44 29.33
CA LYS A 55 -2.21 10.77 30.53
C LYS A 55 -2.83 10.09 31.75
N PRO A 56 -2.02 9.59 32.69
CA PRO A 56 -2.52 8.96 33.91
C PRO A 56 -3.50 9.88 34.67
N GLY A 57 -4.62 9.34 35.08
CA GLY A 57 -5.63 10.08 35.83
C GLY A 57 -6.41 11.14 35.07
N THR A 58 -6.30 11.19 33.75
CA THR A 58 -6.98 12.18 32.91
C THR A 58 -7.69 11.55 31.70
N LYS A 59 -8.51 12.37 31.03
CA LYS A 59 -9.09 12.07 29.71
C LYS A 59 -8.24 12.66 28.57
N GLU A 60 -7.09 13.26 28.85
CA GLU A 60 -6.25 13.91 27.86
C GLU A 60 -5.32 12.93 27.17
N PRO A 61 -5.15 13.02 25.84
CA PRO A 61 -4.17 12.23 25.12
C PRO A 61 -2.76 12.46 25.66
N LYS A 62 -2.00 11.36 25.82
CA LYS A 62 -0.58 11.44 26.16
C LYS A 62 0.25 12.07 25.05
N LEU A 63 -0.25 12.02 23.82
CA LEU A 63 0.41 12.49 22.62
C LEU A 63 0.08 13.96 22.36
N SER A 64 1.09 14.80 22.18
CA SER A 64 0.92 16.20 21.77
C SER A 64 0.35 16.32 20.32
N ARG A 65 0.55 15.30 19.49
CA ARG A 65 0.03 15.21 18.12
C ARG A 65 -0.67 13.84 17.92
N TRP A 66 -1.89 13.70 18.38
CA TRP A 66 -2.67 12.48 18.21
C TRP A 66 -3.49 12.40 16.91
N LYS A 67 -3.80 13.55 16.29
CA LYS A 67 -4.61 13.62 15.05
C LYS A 67 -4.16 12.68 13.91
N PRO A 68 -2.87 12.38 13.69
CA PRO A 68 -2.47 11.38 12.70
C PRO A 68 -3.08 9.99 12.92
N TYR A 69 -3.43 9.66 14.16
CA TYR A 69 -4.03 8.36 14.50
C TYR A 69 -5.56 8.32 14.27
N GLN A 70 -6.16 9.38 13.79
CA GLN A 70 -7.52 9.37 13.27
C GLN A 70 -7.63 8.57 11.95
N ASN A 71 -6.52 8.40 11.23
CA ASN A 71 -6.46 7.73 9.94
C ASN A 71 -5.54 6.49 9.92
N ARG A 72 -4.88 6.19 11.04
CA ARG A 72 -4.01 5.01 11.17
C ARG A 72 -4.05 4.49 12.60
N GLN A 73 -3.85 3.20 12.75
CA GLN A 73 -3.81 2.61 14.08
C GLN A 73 -2.57 3.05 14.87
N TYR A 74 -2.77 3.19 16.18
CA TYR A 74 -1.66 3.41 17.09
C TYR A 74 -0.89 2.09 17.26
N PRO A 75 0.47 2.11 17.26
CA PRO A 75 1.27 0.89 17.33
C PRO A 75 0.98 0.05 18.57
N LEU A 76 0.60 -1.23 18.38
CA LEU A 76 0.23 -2.14 19.48
C LEU A 76 1.35 -2.30 20.52
N LYS A 77 2.60 -2.46 20.08
CA LYS A 77 3.77 -2.55 21.01
C LYS A 77 3.92 -1.30 21.90
N ALA A 78 3.51 -0.13 21.41
CA ALA A 78 3.56 1.10 22.22
C ALA A 78 2.39 1.16 23.20
N LEU A 79 1.20 0.65 22.84
CA LEU A 79 0.07 0.48 23.75
C LEU A 79 0.41 -0.48 24.89
N GLN A 80 1.01 -1.63 24.57
CA GLN A 80 1.41 -2.64 25.56
C GLN A 80 2.44 -2.14 26.59
N ARG A 81 3.21 -1.11 26.25
CA ARG A 81 4.17 -0.47 27.15
C ARG A 81 3.60 0.71 27.94
N HIS A 82 2.39 1.13 27.58
CA HIS A 82 1.77 2.27 28.25
C HIS A 82 1.21 1.89 29.62
N LYS A 83 1.39 2.78 30.59
CA LYS A 83 0.78 2.73 31.92
C LYS A 83 -0.08 3.96 32.11
N GLY A 84 -1.40 3.77 32.24
CA GLY A 84 -2.39 4.83 32.39
C GLY A 84 -3.71 4.47 31.72
N ASN A 85 -4.48 5.48 31.37
CA ASN A 85 -5.79 5.29 30.73
C ASN A 85 -5.64 5.11 29.22
N PHE A 86 -6.71 4.57 28.60
CA PHE A 86 -6.84 4.40 27.15
C PHE A 86 -8.15 5.02 26.67
N ALA A 87 -8.16 5.58 25.48
CA ALA A 87 -9.36 6.06 24.82
C ALA A 87 -9.50 5.48 23.41
N VAL A 88 -10.74 5.26 22.99
CA VAL A 88 -11.08 4.86 21.63
C VAL A 88 -11.26 6.11 20.75
N ILE A 89 -10.92 5.98 19.47
CA ILE A 89 -11.20 6.97 18.43
C ILE A 89 -12.46 6.53 17.69
N THR A 90 -13.49 7.37 17.61
CA THR A 90 -14.73 7.11 16.91
C THR A 90 -14.62 7.44 15.42
N GLY A 91 -15.57 6.97 14.59
CA GLY A 91 -15.63 7.23 13.15
C GLY A 91 -15.03 6.12 12.30
N GLU A 92 -14.54 6.47 11.10
CA GLU A 92 -13.96 5.54 10.13
C GLU A 92 -12.68 4.90 10.69
N ASN A 93 -12.82 3.80 11.41
CA ASN A 93 -11.68 3.17 12.09
C ASN A 93 -11.45 1.73 11.67
N ASN A 94 -12.27 1.18 10.77
CA ASN A 94 -12.20 -0.25 10.57
C ASN A 94 -12.36 -0.71 9.12
N PRO A 95 -11.28 -1.18 8.50
CA PRO A 95 -11.29 -1.76 7.16
C PRO A 95 -11.82 -3.21 7.11
N GLY A 96 -11.99 -3.89 8.25
CA GLY A 96 -12.16 -5.36 8.23
C GLY A 96 -13.57 -5.91 8.51
N THR A 97 -14.57 -5.09 8.90
CA THR A 97 -15.92 -5.58 9.26
C THR A 97 -16.99 -5.32 8.21
N GLY A 98 -16.69 -4.58 7.14
CA GLY A 98 -17.71 -4.10 6.18
C GLY A 98 -18.53 -2.92 6.71
N TRP A 99 -18.31 -2.49 7.94
CA TRP A 99 -18.91 -1.32 8.57
C TRP A 99 -17.90 -0.21 8.72
N TYR A 100 -18.24 1.01 8.30
CA TYR A 100 -17.26 2.09 8.13
C TYR A 100 -17.01 2.93 9.38
N ASN A 101 -18.00 3.03 10.30
CA ASN A 101 -17.92 3.98 11.40
C ASN A 101 -18.17 3.32 12.75
N LEU A 102 -17.23 3.51 13.66
CA LEU A 102 -17.49 3.26 15.08
C LEU A 102 -18.23 4.47 15.67
N VAL A 103 -19.45 4.27 16.12
CA VAL A 103 -20.32 5.28 16.70
C VAL A 103 -20.51 4.96 18.18
N VAL A 104 -20.45 5.98 19.03
CA VAL A 104 -20.70 5.83 20.47
C VAL A 104 -21.78 6.81 20.91
N LEU A 105 -22.85 6.27 21.46
CA LEU A 105 -23.83 7.06 22.19
C LEU A 105 -23.24 7.35 23.58
N ASP A 106 -23.01 8.61 23.87
CA ASP A 106 -22.53 9.11 25.14
C ASP A 106 -23.71 9.75 25.87
N ILE A 107 -24.10 9.15 27.01
CA ILE A 107 -25.22 9.58 27.85
C ILE A 107 -24.62 10.13 29.13
N ASP A 108 -24.73 11.44 29.34
CA ASP A 108 -24.33 12.10 30.60
C ASP A 108 -25.52 12.10 31.58
N ASP A 109 -25.74 10.98 32.28
CA ASP A 109 -26.92 10.76 33.09
C ASP A 109 -26.68 11.14 34.56
N LYS A 110 -27.21 12.28 34.97
CA LYS A 110 -27.10 12.77 36.37
C LYS A 110 -27.88 11.92 37.36
N GLU A 111 -28.91 11.23 36.93
CA GLU A 111 -29.78 10.37 37.74
C GLU A 111 -29.30 8.90 37.76
N GLY A 112 -28.24 8.58 37.05
CA GLY A 112 -27.67 7.24 36.98
C GLY A 112 -28.60 6.23 36.29
N GLU A 113 -28.77 5.04 36.87
CA GLU A 113 -29.57 3.97 36.27
C GLU A 113 -31.08 4.27 36.21
N ASN A 114 -31.55 5.28 36.94
CA ASN A 114 -32.95 5.72 36.96
C ASN A 114 -33.24 6.83 35.95
N GLY A 115 -32.18 7.36 35.33
CA GLY A 115 -32.28 8.43 34.36
C GLY A 115 -32.50 7.92 32.94
N LEU A 116 -31.92 8.64 31.99
CA LEU A 116 -32.07 8.36 30.56
C LEU A 116 -31.56 6.97 30.15
N TYR A 117 -30.48 6.50 30.79
CA TYR A 117 -29.87 5.19 30.50
C TYR A 117 -30.83 4.01 30.71
N ARG A 118 -31.82 4.11 31.58
CA ARG A 118 -32.83 3.04 31.82
C ARG A 118 -33.52 2.56 30.54
N HIS A 119 -33.64 3.44 29.54
CA HIS A 119 -34.27 3.12 28.26
C HIS A 119 -33.33 2.39 27.30
N PHE A 120 -32.02 2.40 27.57
CA PHE A 120 -30.98 1.81 26.75
C PHE A 120 -30.30 0.59 27.38
N LYS A 121 -30.51 0.32 28.64
CA LYS A 121 -29.85 -0.77 29.38
C LYS A 121 -30.03 -2.15 28.74
N ASP A 122 -31.17 -2.38 28.08
CA ASP A 122 -31.50 -3.68 27.47
C ASP A 122 -31.02 -3.78 26.02
N VAL A 123 -30.46 -2.72 25.42
CA VAL A 123 -29.88 -2.76 24.09
C VAL A 123 -28.73 -3.75 24.04
N ASP A 124 -28.76 -4.65 23.06
CA ASP A 124 -27.80 -5.76 22.92
C ASP A 124 -26.51 -5.32 22.19
N THR A 125 -25.72 -4.48 22.87
CA THR A 125 -24.44 -3.98 22.36
C THR A 125 -23.44 -3.79 23.50
N LEU A 126 -22.17 -3.50 23.15
CA LEU A 126 -21.12 -3.17 24.11
C LEU A 126 -21.48 -1.90 24.89
N GLN A 127 -21.50 -1.99 26.22
CA GLN A 127 -21.86 -0.91 27.11
C GLN A 127 -20.80 -0.72 28.19
N VAL A 128 -20.44 0.53 28.43
CA VAL A 128 -19.43 0.94 29.40
C VAL A 128 -20.03 2.03 30.32
N LYS A 129 -19.88 1.89 31.63
CA LYS A 129 -20.10 2.97 32.58
C LYS A 129 -18.90 3.89 32.60
N THR A 130 -19.12 5.17 32.43
CA THR A 130 -18.04 6.16 32.47
C THR A 130 -17.55 6.45 33.87
N PRO A 131 -16.37 7.10 34.05
CA PRO A 131 -15.83 7.37 35.38
C PRO A 131 -16.65 8.28 36.28
N LEU A 132 -17.66 8.98 35.78
CA LEU A 132 -18.61 9.76 36.60
C LEU A 132 -19.96 9.07 36.69
N LYS A 133 -20.94 9.57 35.94
CA LYS A 133 -22.35 9.10 35.99
C LYS A 133 -22.89 8.79 34.62
N GLY A 134 -22.02 8.77 33.56
CA GLY A 134 -22.44 8.55 32.19
C GLY A 134 -22.31 7.11 31.74
N TYR A 135 -22.83 6.85 30.57
CA TYR A 135 -22.81 5.56 29.91
C TYR A 135 -22.46 5.70 28.46
N HIS A 136 -21.63 4.79 27.94
CA HIS A 136 -21.29 4.67 26.53
C HIS A 136 -21.90 3.39 25.95
N LEU A 137 -22.65 3.52 24.85
CA LEU A 137 -23.10 2.39 24.03
C LEU A 137 -22.41 2.46 22.67
N TYR A 138 -21.86 1.35 22.22
CA TYR A 138 -21.05 1.25 21.01
C TYR A 138 -21.86 0.64 19.88
N PHE A 139 -21.77 1.22 18.69
CA PHE A 139 -22.44 0.76 17.48
C PHE A 139 -21.50 0.79 16.28
N TRP A 140 -21.66 -0.17 15.38
CA TRP A 140 -21.14 -0.08 14.02
C TRP A 140 -22.18 0.55 13.12
N SER A 141 -21.78 1.46 12.23
CA SER A 141 -22.68 2.14 11.31
C SER A 141 -22.06 2.38 9.95
N ASN A 142 -22.90 2.30 8.91
CA ASN A 142 -22.55 2.78 7.58
C ASN A 142 -22.88 4.26 7.38
N THR A 143 -23.64 4.86 8.29
CA THR A 143 -24.00 6.29 8.26
C THR A 143 -23.00 7.09 9.11
N PRO A 144 -22.26 8.04 8.51
CA PRO A 144 -21.37 8.91 9.27
C PRO A 144 -22.18 9.90 10.12
N ILE A 145 -21.79 10.09 11.37
CA ILE A 145 -22.38 11.09 12.26
C ILE A 145 -21.67 12.43 12.02
N GLU A 146 -22.39 13.42 11.53
CA GLU A 146 -21.86 14.76 11.26
C GLU A 146 -22.09 15.75 12.41
N ASP A 147 -23.25 15.71 13.04
CA ASP A 147 -23.61 16.57 14.17
C ASP A 147 -23.82 15.72 15.43
N LYS A 148 -22.88 15.75 16.35
CA LYS A 148 -22.95 14.98 17.60
C LYS A 148 -24.12 15.41 18.51
N ASP A 149 -24.61 16.64 18.34
CA ASP A 149 -25.68 17.24 19.14
C ASP A 149 -27.04 17.16 18.45
N TYR A 150 -27.17 16.46 17.35
CA TYR A 150 -28.40 16.39 16.56
C TYR A 150 -29.60 15.92 17.42
N LEU A 151 -29.41 14.83 18.15
CA LEU A 151 -30.50 14.31 19.00
C LEU A 151 -30.83 15.24 20.17
N ASN A 152 -29.85 15.96 20.73
CA ASN A 152 -30.12 16.98 21.73
C ASN A 152 -31.00 18.11 21.20
N LYS A 153 -30.77 18.53 19.95
CA LYS A 153 -31.61 19.53 19.27
C LYS A 153 -33.00 19.01 19.02
N VAL A 154 -33.11 17.75 18.51
CA VAL A 154 -34.42 17.12 18.22
C VAL A 154 -35.31 16.94 19.44
N PHE A 155 -34.71 16.63 20.59
CA PHE A 155 -35.47 16.35 21.83
C PHE A 155 -35.42 17.49 22.86
N GLY A 156 -34.93 18.67 22.49
CA GLY A 156 -34.98 19.86 23.30
C GLY A 156 -34.07 19.83 24.53
N GLY A 157 -32.85 19.26 24.41
CA GLY A 157 -31.81 19.37 25.42
C GLY A 157 -31.65 18.15 26.34
N LEU A 158 -31.75 16.95 25.78
CA LEU A 158 -31.29 15.73 26.44
C LEU A 158 -29.74 15.75 26.54
N ASP A 159 -29.21 15.33 27.71
CA ASP A 159 -27.74 15.23 27.87
C ASP A 159 -27.22 13.95 27.17
N ILE A 160 -27.32 13.90 25.84
CA ILE A 160 -26.85 12.82 24.99
C ILE A 160 -26.02 13.36 23.81
N GLU A 161 -24.95 12.65 23.48
CA GLU A 161 -24.15 12.94 22.29
C GLU A 161 -23.94 11.67 21.47
N VAL A 162 -24.08 11.74 20.15
CA VAL A 162 -23.76 10.63 19.25
C VAL A 162 -22.41 10.90 18.58
N ARG A 163 -21.39 10.26 19.08
CA ARG A 163 -20.00 10.51 18.69
C ARG A 163 -19.56 9.56 17.58
N GLY A 164 -19.31 10.09 16.39
CA GLY A 164 -18.95 9.27 15.21
C GLY A 164 -17.95 9.89 14.26
N LYS A 165 -17.52 11.15 14.46
CA LYS A 165 -16.64 11.86 13.52
C LYS A 165 -15.19 11.94 13.99
N ARG A 166 -14.48 10.80 14.00
CA ARG A 166 -13.03 10.76 14.31
C ARG A 166 -12.65 11.51 15.59
N GLN A 167 -13.48 11.44 16.59
CA GLN A 167 -13.26 12.10 17.87
C GLN A 167 -12.58 11.15 18.83
N ILE A 168 -11.70 11.68 19.67
CA ILE A 168 -11.24 10.94 20.85
C ILE A 168 -12.26 11.18 21.91
N LEU A 169 -12.69 10.15 22.60
CA LEU A 169 -13.49 10.48 23.77
C LEU A 169 -13.88 9.39 24.73
N CYS A 170 -13.89 8.15 24.33
CA CYS A 170 -14.40 7.13 25.21
C CYS A 170 -13.25 6.54 26.00
N THR A 171 -13.18 6.87 27.28
CA THR A 171 -12.23 6.27 28.20
C THR A 171 -12.60 4.82 28.42
N LEU A 172 -11.72 3.91 27.97
CA LEU A 172 -11.95 2.47 28.06
C LEU A 172 -11.74 1.95 29.49
N PRO A 173 -12.58 0.97 29.96
CA PRO A 173 -12.36 0.33 31.23
C PRO A 173 -11.12 -0.61 31.23
N PRO A 174 -10.46 -0.77 32.39
CA PRO A 174 -10.62 0.04 33.55
C PRO A 174 -9.87 1.36 33.39
N ALA A 175 -10.52 2.48 33.67
CA ALA A 175 -9.87 3.77 33.66
C ALA A 175 -10.15 4.50 34.98
N SER A 176 -9.18 5.22 35.48
CA SER A 176 -9.27 6.06 36.64
C SER A 176 -9.03 7.51 36.27
N VAL A 177 -10.00 8.37 36.53
CA VAL A 177 -9.95 9.80 36.17
C VAL A 177 -10.16 10.66 37.42
N ILE A 178 -9.32 11.68 37.58
CA ILE A 178 -9.47 12.69 38.64
C ILE A 178 -10.33 13.83 38.12
N TYR A 179 -11.29 14.25 38.87
CA TYR A 179 -12.17 15.39 38.58
C TYR A 179 -11.86 16.54 39.56
N PRO A 180 -11.02 17.53 39.16
CA PRO A 180 -10.62 18.65 40.00
C PRO A 180 -11.81 19.50 40.45
N ASP A 181 -12.78 19.71 39.56
CA ASP A 181 -13.97 20.51 39.78
C ASP A 181 -14.97 19.87 40.80
N GLU A 182 -14.82 18.56 41.03
CA GLU A 182 -15.62 17.80 42.03
C GLU A 182 -14.77 17.44 43.26
N GLY A 183 -13.95 18.33 43.75
CA GLY A 183 -13.13 18.14 44.94
C GLY A 183 -12.07 17.05 44.80
N ASN A 184 -11.57 16.81 43.58
CA ASN A 184 -10.64 15.75 43.23
C ASN A 184 -11.20 14.33 43.42
N HIS A 185 -12.48 14.13 43.16
CA HIS A 185 -13.07 12.80 43.10
C HIS A 185 -12.35 11.91 42.09
N ILE A 186 -12.13 10.64 42.43
CA ILE A 186 -11.57 9.64 41.50
C ILE A 186 -12.73 8.77 41.03
N GLY A 187 -13.07 8.94 39.75
CA GLY A 187 -14.02 8.07 39.05
C GLY A 187 -13.36 6.92 38.33
N THR A 188 -14.02 5.79 38.23
CA THR A 188 -13.54 4.61 37.49
C THR A 188 -14.57 4.17 36.47
N SER A 189 -14.08 3.76 35.26
CA SER A 189 -14.94 3.18 34.24
C SER A 189 -15.08 1.67 34.42
N GLU A 190 -16.21 1.13 33.99
CA GLU A 190 -16.56 -0.28 34.15
C GLU A 190 -17.23 -0.82 32.88
N LEU A 191 -16.85 -2.04 32.46
CA LEU A 191 -17.54 -2.77 31.43
C LEU A 191 -18.84 -3.35 31.99
N LEU A 192 -20.00 -2.95 31.43
CA LEU A 192 -21.32 -3.40 31.87
C LEU A 192 -21.80 -4.61 31.05
N LYS A 193 -21.67 -4.56 29.73
CA LYS A 193 -22.29 -5.53 28.84
C LYS A 193 -21.55 -5.63 27.51
N THR A 194 -21.58 -6.81 26.90
CA THR A 194 -21.19 -7.03 25.46
C THR A 194 -22.41 -7.58 24.73
N GLY A 195 -22.51 -7.33 23.43
CA GLY A 195 -23.59 -7.89 22.61
C GLY A 195 -23.58 -9.42 22.61
N SER A 196 -24.76 -10.04 22.62
CA SER A 196 -24.93 -11.50 22.71
C SER A 196 -24.49 -12.25 21.44
N LYS A 197 -24.65 -11.64 20.27
CA LYS A 197 -24.27 -12.21 18.96
C LYS A 197 -22.96 -11.65 18.44
N TYR A 198 -22.79 -10.35 18.57
CA TYR A 198 -21.56 -9.62 18.22
C TYR A 198 -21.22 -8.66 19.36
N PRO A 199 -19.94 -8.37 19.63
CA PRO A 199 -19.56 -7.50 20.76
C PRO A 199 -20.15 -6.09 20.63
N ILE A 200 -20.30 -5.60 19.40
CA ILE A 200 -20.84 -4.28 19.06
C ILE A 200 -21.97 -4.48 18.06
N MET A 201 -23.13 -3.88 18.33
CA MET A 201 -24.32 -3.97 17.48
C MET A 201 -24.10 -3.19 16.17
N GLU A 202 -24.57 -3.78 15.07
CA GLU A 202 -24.50 -3.20 13.73
C GLU A 202 -25.82 -2.50 13.40
N LEU A 203 -25.77 -1.23 13.01
CA LEU A 203 -26.95 -0.40 12.70
C LEU A 203 -26.70 0.39 11.41
N GLU A 204 -27.69 0.46 10.54
CA GLU A 204 -27.60 1.33 9.36
C GLU A 204 -27.54 2.80 9.77
N ASP A 205 -28.39 3.21 10.69
CA ASP A 205 -28.45 4.55 11.27
C ASP A 205 -28.63 4.50 12.79
N PRO A 206 -27.57 4.68 13.58
CA PRO A 206 -27.65 4.70 15.03
C PRO A 206 -28.52 5.82 15.59
N GLU A 207 -28.55 6.98 14.94
CA GLU A 207 -29.35 8.12 15.43
C GLU A 207 -30.86 7.86 15.28
N ASP A 208 -31.28 7.28 14.16
CA ASP A 208 -32.68 6.90 13.96
C ASP A 208 -33.09 5.78 14.92
N PHE A 209 -32.22 4.82 15.18
CA PHE A 209 -32.44 3.78 16.18
C PHE A 209 -32.60 4.36 17.60
N ILE A 210 -31.74 5.30 17.99
CA ILE A 210 -31.80 5.99 19.28
C ILE A 210 -33.05 6.86 19.35
N LYS A 211 -33.37 7.60 18.27
CA LYS A 211 -34.61 8.39 18.17
C LYS A 211 -35.86 7.53 18.41
N ASP A 212 -35.90 6.34 17.80
CA ASP A 212 -37.02 5.40 18.00
C ASP A 212 -37.16 4.91 19.44
N ILE A 213 -36.07 4.66 20.14
CA ILE A 213 -36.09 4.29 21.57
C ILE A 213 -36.66 5.45 22.41
N LEU A 214 -36.17 6.67 22.19
CA LEU A 214 -36.61 7.84 22.95
C LEU A 214 -38.09 8.19 22.71
N VAL A 215 -38.54 8.09 21.45
CA VAL A 215 -39.97 8.29 21.11
C VAL A 215 -40.86 7.23 21.82
N LYS A 216 -40.43 5.96 21.80
CA LYS A 216 -41.14 4.87 22.53
C LYS A 216 -41.13 5.07 24.05
N ALA A 217 -40.11 5.74 24.57
CA ALA A 217 -40.01 6.11 25.98
C ALA A 217 -40.84 7.34 26.36
N GLY A 218 -41.51 7.96 25.38
CA GLY A 218 -42.43 9.09 25.63
C GLY A 218 -41.77 10.47 25.41
N TYR A 219 -40.57 10.55 24.91
CA TYR A 219 -39.94 11.83 24.55
C TYR A 219 -40.51 12.36 23.23
N THR A 220 -40.79 13.66 23.15
CA THR A 220 -41.36 14.30 21.95
C THR A 220 -40.20 14.83 21.06
N ALA A 221 -40.16 14.35 19.85
CA ALA A 221 -39.18 14.82 18.87
C ALA A 221 -39.71 16.03 18.07
N ASP A 222 -38.90 17.05 17.87
CA ASP A 222 -39.20 18.14 16.93
C ASP A 222 -38.86 17.71 15.50
N ASP A 223 -39.88 17.33 14.73
CA ASP A 223 -39.72 16.84 13.36
C ASP A 223 -39.36 17.94 12.32
N ASN A 224 -39.30 19.21 12.74
CA ASN A 224 -38.84 20.30 11.90
C ASN A 224 -37.29 20.35 11.85
N ILE A 225 -36.63 19.75 12.82
CA ILE A 225 -35.18 19.63 12.87
C ILE A 225 -34.79 18.43 11.99
N THR A 226 -34.31 18.75 10.80
CA THR A 226 -33.80 17.73 9.88
C THR A 226 -32.33 17.46 10.11
N LYS A 227 -31.93 16.20 10.05
CA LYS A 227 -30.52 15.84 9.94
C LYS A 227 -29.88 16.56 8.75
N ASP A 228 -28.75 17.23 8.96
CA ASP A 228 -27.83 17.45 7.87
C ASP A 228 -27.17 16.10 7.53
N ILE A 229 -27.95 15.25 6.84
CA ILE A 229 -27.48 13.94 6.43
C ILE A 229 -26.47 14.12 5.31
N PRO A 230 -25.21 13.77 5.51
CA PRO A 230 -24.41 13.28 4.43
C PRO A 230 -24.99 11.91 4.11
N THR A 231 -25.84 11.86 3.14
CA THR A 231 -26.35 10.59 2.63
C THR A 231 -25.22 9.83 1.98
N ASP A 232 -24.46 9.07 2.77
CA ASP A 232 -23.77 7.92 2.24
C ASP A 232 -24.83 6.87 1.97
N PRO A 233 -25.00 6.46 0.70
CA PRO A 233 -26.03 5.49 0.39
C PRO A 233 -25.66 4.16 1.01
N THR A 234 -26.67 3.50 1.57
CA THR A 234 -26.59 2.06 1.87
C THR A 234 -26.00 1.35 0.66
N PRO A 235 -24.92 0.55 0.78
CA PRO A 235 -24.38 -0.19 -0.34
C PRO A 235 -25.46 -1.15 -0.86
N GLY A 236 -26.06 -0.80 -2.00
CA GLY A 236 -26.85 -1.75 -2.76
C GLY A 236 -25.91 -2.86 -3.23
N VAL A 237 -26.36 -4.11 -3.22
CA VAL A 237 -25.60 -5.23 -3.76
C VAL A 237 -25.26 -4.92 -5.22
N ILE A 238 -23.99 -4.65 -5.49
CA ILE A 238 -23.47 -4.44 -6.84
C ILE A 238 -23.39 -5.83 -7.48
N ARG A 239 -24.30 -6.11 -8.41
CA ARG A 239 -24.16 -7.21 -9.37
C ARG A 239 -24.07 -6.58 -10.75
N ASP A 240 -23.04 -6.90 -11.49
CA ASP A 240 -22.83 -6.53 -12.91
C ASP A 240 -22.93 -5.01 -13.19
N GLY A 241 -22.44 -4.16 -12.26
CA GLY A 241 -22.50 -2.70 -12.41
C GLY A 241 -23.90 -2.07 -12.24
N THR A 242 -24.93 -2.85 -11.96
CA THR A 242 -26.29 -2.39 -11.69
C THR A 242 -26.57 -2.34 -10.19
N TRP A 243 -26.93 -1.16 -9.72
CA TRP A 243 -27.36 -0.96 -8.34
C TRP A 243 -28.86 -1.19 -8.22
N THR A 244 -29.28 -2.07 -7.30
CA THR A 244 -30.69 -2.33 -7.03
C THR A 244 -31.04 -1.92 -5.60
N ARG A 245 -32.08 -1.10 -5.47
CA ARG A 245 -32.58 -0.64 -4.19
C ARG A 245 -33.64 -1.59 -3.64
N LYS A 246 -33.48 -2.04 -2.40
CA LYS A 246 -34.49 -2.79 -1.67
C LYS A 246 -35.43 -1.83 -0.93
N LEU A 247 -36.75 -1.96 -1.14
CA LEU A 247 -37.77 -1.21 -0.39
C LEU A 247 -38.05 -1.91 0.95
N ASN A 248 -38.12 -1.14 2.03
CA ASN A 248 -38.60 -1.65 3.28
C ASN A 248 -40.14 -1.79 3.31
N GLU A 249 -40.66 -2.48 4.30
CA GLU A 249 -42.12 -2.78 4.38
C GLU A 249 -42.98 -1.52 4.48
N ALA A 250 -42.50 -0.48 5.17
CA ALA A 250 -43.20 0.79 5.32
C ALA A 250 -43.28 1.54 3.98
N GLU A 251 -42.20 1.55 3.20
CA GLU A 251 -42.18 2.12 1.85
C GLU A 251 -43.12 1.38 0.90
N VAL A 252 -43.11 0.04 0.93
CA VAL A 252 -44.04 -0.77 0.13
C VAL A 252 -45.49 -0.43 0.47
N LYS A 253 -45.84 -0.41 1.75
CA LYS A 253 -47.19 -0.04 2.22
C LYS A 253 -47.58 1.38 1.80
N THR A 254 -46.64 2.32 1.88
CA THR A 254 -46.88 3.72 1.52
C THR A 254 -47.09 3.88 0.02
N ILE A 255 -46.25 3.26 -0.83
CA ILE A 255 -46.44 3.24 -2.28
C ILE A 255 -47.83 2.68 -2.64
N VAL A 256 -48.19 1.54 -2.06
CA VAL A 256 -49.50 0.92 -2.32
C VAL A 256 -50.64 1.83 -1.89
N ARG A 257 -50.58 2.45 -0.71
CA ARG A 257 -51.59 3.43 -0.26
C ARG A 257 -51.74 4.60 -1.22
N LEU A 258 -50.63 5.12 -1.75
CA LEU A 258 -50.66 6.22 -2.73
C LEU A 258 -51.19 5.79 -4.10
N LEU A 259 -50.97 4.55 -4.54
CA LEU A 259 -51.45 4.03 -5.84
C LEU A 259 -52.91 3.53 -5.78
N LYS A 260 -53.40 3.15 -4.62
CA LYS A 260 -54.72 2.52 -4.46
C LYS A 260 -55.89 3.37 -5.01
N PRO A 261 -55.92 4.72 -4.86
CA PRO A 261 -56.99 5.57 -5.40
C PRO A 261 -57.13 5.48 -6.93
N ILE A 262 -56.06 5.25 -7.65
CA ILE A 262 -56.02 5.17 -9.11
C ILE A 262 -56.06 3.71 -9.63
N TYR A 263 -56.05 2.71 -8.74
CA TYR A 263 -56.14 1.30 -9.06
C TYR A 263 -57.61 0.88 -9.24
N THR A 264 -58.29 1.42 -10.29
CA THR A 264 -59.70 1.26 -10.54
C THR A 264 -59.99 0.35 -11.73
N LYS A 265 -61.26 -0.15 -11.87
CA LYS A 265 -61.68 -0.95 -13.02
C LYS A 265 -61.42 -0.17 -14.33
N GLY A 266 -60.68 -0.77 -15.25
CA GLY A 266 -60.23 -0.12 -16.50
C GLY A 266 -58.78 0.37 -16.46
N ASN A 267 -58.26 0.74 -15.28
CA ASN A 267 -56.92 1.25 -15.14
C ASN A 267 -55.90 0.23 -14.55
N ARG A 268 -56.39 -0.87 -13.98
CA ARG A 268 -55.58 -1.84 -13.22
C ARG A 268 -54.33 -2.36 -13.98
N GLN A 269 -54.56 -2.77 -15.25
CA GLN A 269 -53.45 -3.27 -16.09
C GLN A 269 -52.44 -2.17 -16.44
N LYS A 270 -52.96 -1.01 -16.89
CA LYS A 270 -52.14 0.14 -17.26
C LYS A 270 -51.31 0.61 -16.07
N LEU A 271 -51.91 0.77 -14.90
CA LEU A 271 -51.20 1.19 -13.69
C LEU A 271 -50.13 0.21 -13.28
N THR A 272 -50.44 -1.10 -13.28
CA THR A 272 -49.42 -2.13 -12.93
C THR A 272 -48.25 -2.06 -13.89
N LEU A 273 -48.51 -1.95 -15.21
CA LEU A 273 -47.43 -1.86 -16.19
C LEU A 273 -46.58 -0.60 -15.99
N TYR A 274 -47.26 0.56 -15.79
CA TYR A 274 -46.55 1.83 -15.60
C TYR A 274 -45.69 1.87 -14.31
N VAL A 275 -46.25 1.37 -13.22
CA VAL A 275 -45.51 1.29 -11.94
C VAL A 275 -44.37 0.28 -12.02
N SER A 276 -44.57 -0.88 -12.67
CA SER A 276 -43.54 -1.88 -12.87
C SER A 276 -42.36 -1.31 -13.69
N GLY A 277 -42.66 -0.64 -14.81
CA GLY A 277 -41.66 0.01 -15.63
C GLY A 277 -40.97 1.19 -14.91
N TRP A 278 -41.71 1.91 -14.07
CA TRP A 278 -41.12 2.98 -13.25
C TRP A 278 -40.13 2.43 -12.19
N MET A 279 -40.55 1.39 -11.46
CA MET A 279 -39.71 0.74 -10.44
C MET A 279 -38.45 0.10 -11.07
N TYR A 280 -38.58 -0.55 -12.25
CA TYR A 280 -37.45 -1.06 -13.01
C TYR A 280 -36.46 0.07 -13.36
N LYS A 281 -36.91 1.16 -13.94
CA LYS A 281 -36.08 2.33 -14.30
C LYS A 281 -35.50 3.06 -13.08
N ALA A 282 -36.14 2.92 -11.93
CA ALA A 282 -35.65 3.46 -10.66
C ALA A 282 -34.73 2.48 -9.91
N GLU A 283 -34.37 1.37 -10.54
CA GLU A 283 -33.43 0.37 -10.01
C GLU A 283 -33.91 -0.27 -8.68
N ILE A 284 -35.24 -0.39 -8.51
CA ILE A 284 -35.79 -1.14 -7.39
C ILE A 284 -35.64 -2.64 -7.67
N ASP A 285 -35.21 -3.40 -6.68
CA ASP A 285 -35.03 -4.85 -6.82
C ASP A 285 -36.34 -5.58 -7.16
N PRO A 286 -36.26 -6.72 -7.89
CA PRO A 286 -37.47 -7.43 -8.34
C PRO A 286 -38.36 -7.91 -7.19
N GLU A 287 -37.81 -8.25 -6.02
CA GLU A 287 -38.60 -8.76 -4.88
C GLU A 287 -39.39 -7.64 -4.21
N SER A 288 -38.77 -6.46 -4.04
CA SER A 288 -39.45 -5.26 -3.56
C SER A 288 -40.58 -4.84 -4.51
N ALA A 289 -40.31 -4.83 -5.81
CA ALA A 289 -41.33 -4.51 -6.82
C ALA A 289 -42.45 -5.55 -6.83
N LEU A 290 -42.14 -6.82 -6.66
CA LEU A 290 -43.15 -7.88 -6.54
C LEU A 290 -44.00 -7.69 -5.30
N SER A 291 -43.41 -7.28 -4.17
CA SER A 291 -44.15 -7.00 -2.94
C SER A 291 -45.14 -5.85 -3.12
N VAL A 292 -44.75 -4.75 -3.80
CA VAL A 292 -45.64 -3.64 -4.15
C VAL A 292 -46.82 -4.13 -5.02
N VAL A 293 -46.51 -4.88 -6.10
CA VAL A 293 -47.56 -5.35 -7.02
C VAL A 293 -48.46 -6.37 -6.33
N LYS A 294 -47.95 -7.32 -5.57
CA LYS A 294 -48.77 -8.28 -4.82
C LYS A 294 -49.75 -7.58 -3.86
N LEU A 295 -49.27 -6.60 -3.08
CA LEU A 295 -50.10 -5.89 -2.12
C LEU A 295 -51.09 -4.95 -2.80
N LEU A 296 -50.70 -4.31 -3.91
CA LEU A 296 -51.63 -3.46 -4.72
C LEU A 296 -52.74 -4.26 -5.32
N THR A 297 -52.49 -5.49 -5.78
CA THR A 297 -53.36 -6.38 -6.52
C THR A 297 -54.01 -7.48 -5.68
N ASP A 298 -53.85 -7.42 -4.34
CA ASP A 298 -54.30 -8.41 -3.37
C ASP A 298 -55.76 -8.91 -3.59
N LYS A 299 -56.68 -8.02 -4.00
CA LYS A 299 -58.08 -8.33 -4.30
C LYS A 299 -58.41 -8.41 -5.77
N ASP A 300 -57.41 -8.50 -6.65
CA ASP A 300 -57.62 -8.58 -8.10
C ASP A 300 -57.69 -10.04 -8.57
N LYS A 301 -58.80 -10.41 -9.23
CA LYS A 301 -58.94 -11.75 -9.79
C LYS A 301 -57.85 -12.11 -10.83
N GLU A 302 -57.26 -11.12 -11.45
CA GLU A 302 -56.18 -11.23 -12.45
C GLU A 302 -54.80 -10.95 -11.90
N GLN A 303 -54.59 -11.15 -10.59
CA GLN A 303 -53.30 -10.86 -9.91
C GLN A 303 -52.12 -11.55 -10.60
N SER A 304 -52.27 -12.81 -11.01
CA SER A 304 -51.25 -13.59 -11.73
C SER A 304 -50.80 -12.91 -13.03
N GLN A 305 -51.74 -12.34 -13.78
CA GLN A 305 -51.41 -11.59 -15.01
C GLN A 305 -50.65 -10.29 -14.69
N ARG A 306 -50.98 -9.61 -13.56
CA ARG A 306 -50.29 -8.39 -13.11
C ARG A 306 -48.87 -8.70 -12.70
N ILE A 307 -48.65 -9.83 -12.02
CA ILE A 307 -47.31 -10.30 -11.64
C ILE A 307 -46.48 -10.69 -12.90
N THR A 308 -47.13 -11.27 -13.93
CA THR A 308 -46.48 -11.56 -15.20
C THR A 308 -46.04 -10.27 -15.91
N ALA A 309 -46.85 -9.23 -15.91
CA ALA A 309 -46.50 -7.94 -16.48
C ALA A 309 -45.29 -7.32 -15.78
N LEU A 310 -45.20 -7.41 -14.44
CA LEU A 310 -44.02 -7.00 -13.69
C LEU A 310 -42.78 -7.79 -14.12
N LYS A 311 -42.87 -9.12 -14.16
CA LYS A 311 -41.76 -9.98 -14.56
C LYS A 311 -41.21 -9.66 -15.96
N ASN A 312 -42.12 -9.37 -16.90
CA ASN A 312 -41.77 -8.97 -18.26
C ASN A 312 -41.03 -7.64 -18.29
N SER A 313 -41.49 -6.65 -17.51
CA SER A 313 -40.78 -5.36 -17.36
C SER A 313 -39.37 -5.51 -16.86
N TYR A 314 -39.12 -6.46 -15.92
CA TYR A 314 -37.79 -6.74 -15.35
C TYR A 314 -36.90 -7.67 -16.22
N ARG A 315 -37.51 -8.28 -17.28
CA ARG A 315 -36.73 -9.03 -18.29
C ARG A 315 -36.29 -8.17 -19.48
N GLY A 316 -36.57 -6.88 -19.48
CA GLY A 316 -36.24 -5.99 -20.58
C GLY A 316 -37.00 -6.22 -21.88
N LEU A 317 -38.05 -7.06 -21.89
CA LEU A 317 -38.77 -7.45 -23.10
C LEU A 317 -39.62 -6.33 -23.70
N GLU A 318 -39.75 -5.17 -23.03
CA GLU A 318 -40.65 -4.06 -23.46
C GLU A 318 -40.00 -2.66 -23.24
N GLU A 319 -38.68 -2.55 -23.32
CA GLU A 319 -37.95 -1.31 -22.95
C GLU A 319 -38.34 -0.04 -23.72
N THR A 320 -38.89 -0.18 -24.91
CA THR A 320 -39.15 0.96 -25.82
C THR A 320 -40.56 1.56 -25.74
N SER A 321 -41.53 0.91 -25.06
CA SER A 321 -42.94 1.34 -25.11
C SER A 321 -43.61 1.67 -23.77
N ILE A 322 -42.95 1.46 -22.61
CA ILE A 322 -43.59 1.66 -21.32
C ILE A 322 -43.57 3.13 -20.89
N LYS A 323 -44.72 3.75 -20.74
CA LYS A 323 -44.88 5.14 -20.27
C LYS A 323 -44.30 5.39 -18.88
N GLY A 324 -44.12 4.37 -18.03
CA GLY A 324 -43.51 4.48 -16.71
C GLY A 324 -44.14 5.58 -15.86
N SER A 325 -43.30 6.46 -15.29
CA SER A 325 -43.76 7.57 -14.43
C SER A 325 -44.72 8.54 -15.10
N GLY A 326 -44.58 8.78 -16.39
CA GLY A 326 -45.52 9.62 -17.17
C GLY A 326 -46.94 9.03 -17.24
N GLY A 327 -47.04 7.72 -17.39
CA GLY A 327 -48.31 7.03 -17.37
C GLY A 327 -49.02 7.08 -16.01
N VAL A 328 -48.23 7.00 -14.90
CA VAL A 328 -48.77 7.19 -13.54
C VAL A 328 -49.28 8.62 -13.36
N TYR A 329 -48.59 9.63 -13.88
CA TYR A 329 -49.01 11.03 -13.82
C TYR A 329 -50.34 11.24 -14.57
N GLU A 330 -50.50 10.70 -15.80
CA GLU A 330 -51.74 10.76 -16.59
C GLU A 330 -52.91 10.12 -15.84
N LEU A 331 -52.71 9.00 -15.16
CA LEU A 331 -53.76 8.36 -14.37
C LEU A 331 -54.15 9.16 -13.12
N LEU A 332 -53.21 9.84 -12.47
CA LEU A 332 -53.47 10.75 -11.37
C LEU A 332 -54.23 12.00 -11.84
N ASP A 333 -53.83 12.57 -12.97
CA ASP A 333 -54.52 13.73 -13.56
C ASP A 333 -55.96 13.42 -13.89
N HIS A 334 -56.23 12.29 -14.53
CA HIS A 334 -57.58 11.81 -14.79
C HIS A 334 -58.41 11.59 -13.51
N TYR A 335 -57.80 11.02 -12.49
CA TYR A 335 -58.39 10.81 -11.17
C TYR A 335 -58.84 12.14 -10.55
N TYR A 336 -57.93 13.14 -10.48
CA TYR A 336 -58.22 14.44 -9.91
C TYR A 336 -59.18 15.28 -10.78
N THR A 337 -59.13 15.13 -12.08
CA THR A 337 -60.12 15.70 -13.00
C THR A 337 -61.54 15.21 -12.66
N THR A 338 -61.70 13.92 -12.37
CA THR A 338 -62.99 13.35 -11.99
C THR A 338 -63.40 13.78 -10.58
N LYS A 339 -62.41 13.85 -9.64
CA LYS A 339 -62.65 14.21 -8.23
C LYS A 339 -63.05 15.66 -8.03
N HIS A 340 -62.53 16.58 -8.83
CA HIS A 340 -62.76 18.02 -8.73
C HIS A 340 -63.80 18.54 -9.76
N LYS A 341 -64.61 17.71 -10.36
CA LYS A 341 -65.61 18.09 -11.36
C LYS A 341 -66.61 19.09 -10.83
N ASP A 342 -66.91 19.10 -9.53
CA ASP A 342 -67.93 19.92 -8.88
C ASP A 342 -67.44 21.35 -8.53
N ILE A 343 -66.18 21.69 -8.84
CA ILE A 343 -65.66 23.06 -8.72
C ILE A 343 -66.16 23.86 -9.88
N GLU A 344 -67.05 24.86 -9.60
CA GLU A 344 -67.73 25.64 -10.66
C GLU A 344 -66.77 26.56 -11.44
N ASN A 345 -65.87 27.24 -10.78
CA ASN A 345 -64.90 28.09 -11.48
C ASN A 345 -63.85 27.19 -12.20
N LYS A 346 -63.79 27.39 -13.51
CA LYS A 346 -62.93 26.58 -14.40
C LYS A 346 -61.42 26.78 -14.11
N GLU A 347 -61.01 28.01 -13.81
CA GLU A 347 -59.60 28.31 -13.55
C GLU A 347 -59.15 27.70 -12.20
N ASP A 348 -59.94 27.87 -11.12
CA ASP A 348 -59.71 27.27 -9.82
C ASP A 348 -59.72 25.75 -9.90
N ARG A 349 -60.64 25.18 -10.70
CA ARG A 349 -60.70 23.75 -10.92
C ARG A 349 -59.43 23.22 -11.58
N VAL A 350 -58.93 23.87 -12.65
CA VAL A 350 -57.72 23.47 -13.35
C VAL A 350 -56.50 23.61 -12.44
N ALA A 351 -56.39 24.71 -11.70
CA ALA A 351 -55.31 24.94 -10.73
C ALA A 351 -55.29 23.85 -9.64
N LYS A 352 -56.48 23.51 -9.08
CA LYS A 352 -56.58 22.49 -8.02
C LYS A 352 -56.27 21.08 -8.53
N ILE A 353 -56.72 20.72 -9.73
CA ILE A 353 -56.39 19.45 -10.37
C ILE A 353 -54.85 19.34 -10.51
N HIS A 354 -54.25 20.38 -11.05
CA HIS A 354 -52.79 20.39 -11.27
C HIS A 354 -52.00 20.30 -9.95
N GLU A 355 -52.39 21.08 -8.94
CA GLU A 355 -51.76 21.08 -7.62
C GLU A 355 -51.81 19.69 -6.99
N ASP A 356 -53.06 19.11 -6.90
CA ASP A 356 -53.25 17.82 -6.23
C ASP A 356 -52.60 16.66 -7.01
N THR A 357 -52.65 16.68 -8.35
CA THR A 357 -51.98 15.72 -9.22
C THR A 357 -50.46 15.78 -9.00
N LEU A 358 -49.91 16.98 -9.04
CA LEU A 358 -48.47 17.18 -8.89
C LEU A 358 -47.96 16.78 -7.49
N GLN A 359 -48.69 17.15 -6.45
CA GLN A 359 -48.36 16.81 -5.08
C GLN A 359 -48.41 15.28 -4.84
N HIS A 360 -49.45 14.63 -5.33
CA HIS A 360 -49.60 13.18 -5.21
C HIS A 360 -48.48 12.43 -5.97
N TYR A 361 -48.22 12.87 -7.21
CA TYR A 361 -47.11 12.34 -8.00
C TYR A 361 -45.73 12.53 -7.31
N ARG A 362 -45.49 13.72 -6.74
CA ARG A 362 -44.24 13.99 -5.99
C ARG A 362 -44.07 13.07 -4.79
N ASN A 363 -45.17 12.79 -4.07
CA ASN A 363 -45.11 11.88 -2.91
C ASN A 363 -44.76 10.44 -3.33
N ILE A 364 -45.26 9.93 -4.46
CA ILE A 364 -44.88 8.62 -4.99
C ILE A 364 -43.44 8.65 -5.48
N LYS A 365 -43.09 9.70 -6.25
CA LYS A 365 -41.72 9.86 -6.80
C LYS A 365 -40.67 9.92 -5.72
N LYS A 366 -40.92 10.57 -4.59
CA LYS A 366 -39.97 10.66 -3.46
C LYS A 366 -39.61 9.30 -2.91
N ILE A 367 -40.49 8.31 -2.97
CA ILE A 367 -40.26 6.97 -2.48
C ILE A 367 -39.66 6.08 -3.56
N ILE A 368 -40.22 6.09 -4.81
CA ILE A 368 -39.74 5.22 -5.89
C ILE A 368 -38.37 5.67 -6.41
N VAL A 369 -38.15 6.97 -6.60
CA VAL A 369 -36.93 7.50 -7.20
C VAL A 369 -35.96 7.94 -6.12
N HIS A 370 -35.02 7.05 -5.81
CA HIS A 370 -33.97 7.38 -4.89
C HIS A 370 -33.01 8.42 -5.50
N PRO A 371 -32.55 9.43 -4.75
CA PRO A 371 -31.64 10.46 -5.24
C PRO A 371 -30.33 9.93 -5.83
N HIS A 372 -29.92 8.73 -5.40
CA HIS A 372 -28.71 8.06 -5.86
C HIS A 372 -28.95 6.95 -6.90
N SER A 373 -30.18 6.80 -7.41
CA SER A 373 -30.44 5.98 -8.59
C SER A 373 -30.05 6.72 -9.87
N THR A 374 -29.73 6.01 -10.95
CA THR A 374 -29.47 6.62 -12.27
C THR A 374 -30.59 7.56 -12.70
N LEU A 375 -31.86 7.18 -12.47
CA LEU A 375 -33.02 8.03 -12.73
C LEU A 375 -33.06 9.28 -11.84
N GLY A 376 -32.63 9.17 -10.56
CA GLY A 376 -32.53 10.30 -9.63
C GLY A 376 -31.46 11.30 -10.04
N VAL A 377 -30.33 10.79 -10.51
CA VAL A 377 -29.17 11.61 -10.92
C VAL A 377 -29.37 12.30 -12.28
N ARG A 378 -30.18 11.78 -13.17
CA ARG A 378 -30.46 12.39 -14.51
C ARG A 378 -30.83 13.87 -14.46
N ASN A 379 -31.60 14.29 -13.48
CA ASN A 379 -31.93 15.71 -13.32
C ASN A 379 -30.70 16.56 -13.00
N TYR A 380 -29.76 16.04 -12.25
CA TYR A 380 -28.50 16.72 -11.92
C TYR A 380 -27.57 16.77 -13.13
N LEU A 381 -27.55 15.72 -13.97
CA LEU A 381 -26.82 15.72 -15.24
C LEU A 381 -27.29 16.82 -16.16
N LYS A 382 -28.63 17.01 -16.27
CA LYS A 382 -29.20 18.10 -17.04
C LYS A 382 -28.75 19.47 -16.52
N VAL A 383 -28.77 19.69 -15.23
CA VAL A 383 -28.29 20.95 -14.60
C VAL A 383 -26.79 21.18 -14.87
N VAL A 384 -25.97 20.14 -14.90
CA VAL A 384 -24.54 20.25 -15.22
C VAL A 384 -24.37 20.66 -16.68
N LYS A 385 -25.15 20.08 -17.60
CA LYS A 385 -25.10 20.38 -19.04
C LYS A 385 -25.56 21.80 -19.36
N GLU A 386 -26.66 22.26 -18.73
CA GLU A 386 -27.25 23.60 -18.95
C GLU A 386 -26.43 24.72 -18.28
N GLY A 387 -25.59 24.36 -17.29
CA GLY A 387 -24.82 25.34 -16.53
C GLY A 387 -25.62 26.22 -15.57
N GLY A 388 -25.00 27.20 -14.97
CA GLY A 388 -25.64 28.21 -14.16
C GLY A 388 -25.85 27.89 -12.68
N LYS A 389 -26.86 28.52 -12.07
CA LYS A 389 -27.15 28.35 -10.63
C LYS A 389 -27.51 26.89 -10.30
N GLY A 390 -26.77 26.29 -9.40
CA GLY A 390 -26.99 24.91 -8.96
C GLY A 390 -26.00 23.87 -9.52
N GLN A 391 -25.13 24.24 -10.47
CA GLN A 391 -24.16 23.32 -11.07
C GLN A 391 -23.25 22.68 -10.00
N THR A 392 -22.74 23.46 -9.05
CA THR A 392 -21.92 22.93 -7.96
C THR A 392 -22.67 21.89 -7.11
N ARG A 393 -23.95 22.13 -6.82
CA ARG A 393 -24.79 21.19 -6.09
C ARG A 393 -25.05 19.93 -6.92
N ALA A 394 -25.29 20.08 -8.21
CA ALA A 394 -25.49 18.96 -9.13
C ALA A 394 -24.21 18.09 -9.22
N ILE A 395 -23.04 18.70 -9.38
CA ILE A 395 -21.76 18.00 -9.39
C ILE A 395 -21.54 17.22 -8.09
N LYS A 396 -21.82 17.82 -6.91
CA LYS A 396 -21.74 17.11 -5.63
C LYS A 396 -22.68 15.89 -5.58
N LYS A 397 -23.89 15.98 -6.12
CA LYS A 397 -24.84 14.85 -6.16
C LYS A 397 -24.38 13.74 -7.10
N ILE A 398 -23.82 14.09 -8.25
CA ILE A 398 -23.21 13.12 -9.17
C ILE A 398 -22.01 12.44 -8.50
N HIS A 399 -21.17 13.19 -7.80
CA HIS A 399 -20.06 12.64 -7.03
C HIS A 399 -20.54 11.64 -5.98
N GLN A 400 -21.57 11.98 -5.19
CA GLN A 400 -22.16 11.07 -4.22
C GLN A 400 -22.69 9.79 -4.88
N PHE A 401 -23.37 9.94 -6.03
CA PHE A 401 -23.85 8.80 -6.82
C PHE A 401 -22.71 7.88 -7.28
N LEU A 402 -21.62 8.45 -7.81
CA LEU A 402 -20.48 7.67 -8.29
C LEU A 402 -19.77 6.94 -7.13
N ARG A 403 -19.57 7.62 -6.00
CA ARG A 403 -18.97 6.98 -4.81
C ARG A 403 -19.81 5.84 -4.24
N ALA A 404 -21.12 5.94 -4.37
CA ALA A 404 -22.02 4.90 -3.90
C ALA A 404 -21.98 3.62 -4.73
N ARG A 405 -21.58 3.72 -5.98
CA ARG A 405 -21.61 2.60 -6.93
C ARG A 405 -20.23 2.08 -7.32
N HIS A 406 -19.23 2.92 -7.20
CA HIS A 406 -17.88 2.63 -7.63
C HIS A 406 -16.88 2.98 -6.53
N HIS A 407 -15.96 2.09 -6.29
CA HIS A 407 -14.83 2.37 -5.42
C HIS A 407 -13.86 3.28 -6.17
N ILE A 408 -13.98 4.58 -5.92
CA ILE A 408 -13.18 5.63 -6.55
C ILE A 408 -12.30 6.27 -5.49
N ILE A 409 -11.02 6.23 -5.71
CA ILE A 409 -10.02 6.81 -4.82
C ILE A 409 -9.12 7.78 -5.59
N LYS A 410 -8.43 8.61 -4.85
CA LYS A 410 -7.37 9.45 -5.38
C LYS A 410 -6.05 8.99 -4.77
N ASP A 411 -5.10 8.64 -5.62
CA ASP A 411 -3.77 8.27 -5.16
C ASP A 411 -3.11 9.43 -4.41
N SER A 412 -2.54 9.15 -3.24
CA SER A 412 -1.94 10.18 -2.39
C SER A 412 -0.66 10.76 -2.98
N VAL A 413 0.04 10.01 -3.81
CA VAL A 413 1.33 10.37 -4.42
C VAL A 413 1.11 11.10 -5.74
N SER A 414 0.49 10.45 -6.70
CA SER A 414 0.30 11.03 -8.06
C SER A 414 -0.84 12.03 -8.14
N GLY A 415 -1.78 12.01 -7.20
CA GLY A 415 -3.02 12.78 -7.24
C GLY A 415 -3.99 12.33 -8.32
N GLU A 416 -3.74 11.21 -8.99
CA GLU A 416 -4.60 10.66 -10.04
C GLU A 416 -5.75 9.85 -9.44
N ILE A 417 -6.85 9.75 -10.19
CA ILE A 417 -8.01 8.94 -9.81
C ILE A 417 -7.79 7.50 -10.25
N ALA A 418 -8.10 6.58 -9.34
CA ALA A 418 -8.16 5.17 -9.62
C ALA A 418 -9.56 4.64 -9.30
N ILE A 419 -10.07 3.76 -10.16
CA ILE A 419 -11.38 3.14 -10.04
C ILE A 419 -11.19 1.62 -9.97
N TYR A 420 -11.82 1.00 -8.98
CA TYR A 420 -11.73 -0.45 -8.82
C TYR A 420 -12.48 -1.17 -9.93
N ASN A 421 -11.79 -2.06 -10.61
CA ASN A 421 -12.35 -2.94 -11.62
C ASN A 421 -12.67 -4.29 -10.97
N HIS A 422 -13.96 -4.59 -10.81
CA HIS A 422 -14.42 -5.82 -10.16
C HIS A 422 -14.04 -7.10 -10.93
N ASP A 423 -13.99 -7.03 -12.26
CA ASP A 423 -13.63 -8.18 -13.10
C ASP A 423 -12.15 -8.50 -13.02
N LYS A 424 -11.33 -7.47 -12.84
CA LYS A 424 -9.87 -7.60 -12.79
C LYS A 424 -9.31 -7.70 -11.36
N GLY A 425 -10.07 -7.25 -10.35
CA GLY A 425 -9.71 -7.31 -8.94
C GLY A 425 -8.70 -6.25 -8.47
N TYR A 426 -8.48 -5.17 -9.23
CA TYR A 426 -7.56 -4.10 -8.87
C TYR A 426 -8.04 -2.72 -9.34
N TYR A 427 -7.36 -1.65 -8.89
CA TYR A 427 -7.67 -0.27 -9.25
C TYR A 427 -6.94 0.15 -10.52
N GLU A 428 -7.67 0.63 -11.51
CA GLU A 428 -7.16 1.18 -12.76
C GLU A 428 -7.07 2.70 -12.68
N PHE A 429 -5.93 3.28 -13.07
CA PHE A 429 -5.77 4.73 -13.16
C PHE A 429 -6.50 5.29 -14.37
N HIS A 430 -7.24 6.36 -14.12
CA HIS A 430 -8.01 7.08 -15.13
C HIS A 430 -7.45 8.49 -15.33
N ASP A 431 -6.82 8.73 -16.47
CA ASP A 431 -6.58 10.09 -16.95
C ASP A 431 -7.90 10.82 -17.29
N ASP A 432 -7.81 12.01 -17.87
CA ASP A 432 -9.02 12.79 -18.15
C ASP A 432 -9.89 12.14 -19.23
N ASP A 433 -9.28 11.49 -20.23
CA ASP A 433 -10.00 10.86 -21.33
C ASP A 433 -10.67 9.55 -20.89
N LYS A 434 -9.94 8.69 -20.19
CA LYS A 434 -10.48 7.45 -19.59
C LYS A 434 -11.58 7.74 -18.56
N PHE A 435 -11.42 8.82 -17.78
CA PHE A 435 -12.46 9.20 -16.81
C PHE A 435 -13.72 9.73 -17.50
N GLN A 436 -13.58 10.48 -18.58
CA GLN A 436 -14.73 10.90 -19.41
C GLN A 436 -15.44 9.69 -20.03
N GLU A 437 -14.67 8.73 -20.56
CA GLU A 437 -15.21 7.46 -21.08
C GLU A 437 -15.95 6.66 -19.99
N PHE A 438 -15.38 6.57 -18.80
CA PHE A 438 -16.03 5.94 -17.65
C PHE A 438 -17.37 6.61 -17.33
N LEU A 439 -17.44 7.95 -17.31
CA LEU A 439 -18.68 8.68 -17.10
C LEU A 439 -19.72 8.40 -18.21
N LEU A 440 -19.27 8.34 -19.47
CA LEU A 440 -20.10 7.98 -20.62
C LEU A 440 -20.71 6.57 -20.43
N ASN A 441 -19.88 5.60 -20.03
CA ASN A 441 -20.33 4.22 -19.80
C ASN A 441 -21.32 4.12 -18.62
N VAL A 442 -21.07 4.85 -17.52
CA VAL A 442 -21.98 4.87 -16.36
C VAL A 442 -23.32 5.50 -16.67
N PHE A 443 -23.34 6.61 -17.42
CA PHE A 443 -24.55 7.38 -17.66
C PHE A 443 -25.19 7.11 -19.02
N GLN A 444 -24.50 6.42 -19.92
CA GLN A 444 -24.94 6.09 -21.29
C GLN A 444 -25.37 7.33 -22.11
N GLU A 445 -24.78 8.47 -21.83
CA GLU A 445 -25.05 9.75 -22.51
C GLU A 445 -23.74 10.56 -22.63
N GLU A 446 -23.51 11.19 -23.79
CA GLU A 446 -22.40 12.15 -23.98
C GLU A 446 -22.68 13.47 -23.25
N ILE A 447 -22.62 13.45 -21.95
CA ILE A 447 -23.08 14.58 -21.12
C ILE A 447 -21.90 15.44 -20.65
N PHE A 448 -20.72 14.84 -20.48
CA PHE A 448 -19.60 15.53 -19.87
C PHE A 448 -18.58 15.98 -20.91
N THR A 449 -18.32 17.30 -20.94
CA THR A 449 -17.13 17.85 -21.55
C THR A 449 -15.91 17.45 -20.70
N LYS A 450 -14.70 17.52 -21.30
CA LYS A 450 -13.45 17.29 -20.54
C LYS A 450 -13.32 18.21 -19.32
N GLU A 451 -13.79 19.45 -19.42
CA GLU A 451 -13.76 20.41 -18.32
C GLU A 451 -14.69 20.02 -17.16
N GLU A 452 -15.88 19.54 -17.47
CA GLU A 452 -16.84 19.06 -16.47
C GLU A 452 -16.36 17.78 -15.80
N ALA A 453 -15.77 16.85 -16.57
CA ALA A 453 -15.12 15.67 -16.03
C ALA A 453 -13.97 16.04 -15.08
N ARG A 454 -13.14 17.03 -15.43
CA ARG A 454 -12.09 17.57 -14.54
C ARG A 454 -12.66 18.18 -13.26
N LYS A 455 -13.73 18.97 -13.36
CA LYS A 455 -14.42 19.54 -12.18
C LYS A 455 -14.95 18.43 -11.27
N LEU A 456 -15.56 17.40 -11.86
CA LEU A 456 -16.02 16.24 -11.10
C LEU A 456 -14.85 15.48 -10.46
N LYS A 457 -13.77 15.25 -11.22
CA LYS A 457 -12.53 14.60 -10.75
C LYS A 457 -11.89 15.36 -9.57
N SER A 458 -11.96 16.70 -9.57
CA SER A 458 -11.35 17.54 -8.54
C SER A 458 -11.99 17.41 -7.16
N ILE A 459 -13.27 17.02 -7.08
CA ILE A 459 -13.99 16.88 -5.80
C ILE A 459 -13.81 15.50 -5.14
N PHE A 460 -13.16 14.55 -5.81
CA PHE A 460 -12.77 13.30 -5.16
C PHE A 460 -11.61 13.59 -4.20
N ALA A 461 -11.96 13.80 -2.94
CA ALA A 461 -10.99 14.19 -1.91
C ALA A 461 -10.40 13.00 -1.15
N TYR A 462 -10.95 11.79 -1.33
CA TYR A 462 -10.47 10.61 -0.63
C TYR A 462 -9.14 10.18 -1.21
N ARG A 463 -8.08 10.30 -0.39
CA ARG A 463 -6.72 9.89 -0.73
C ARG A 463 -6.38 8.62 0.03
N LYS A 464 -5.82 7.66 -0.66
CA LYS A 464 -5.33 6.41 -0.11
C LYS A 464 -3.92 6.16 -0.62
N GLU A 465 -3.04 5.66 0.23
CA GLU A 465 -1.72 5.18 -0.17
C GLU A 465 -1.86 3.76 -0.72
N GLN A 466 -1.00 3.40 -1.65
CA GLN A 466 -1.00 2.04 -2.19
C GLN A 466 -0.65 1.04 -1.10
N GLU A 467 -1.35 -0.08 -1.11
CA GLU A 467 -1.07 -1.19 -0.22
C GLU A 467 0.23 -1.88 -0.64
N GLN A 468 1.10 -2.13 0.35
CA GLN A 468 2.43 -2.67 0.10
C GLN A 468 2.59 -4.13 0.51
N SER A 469 1.67 -4.64 1.32
CA SER A 469 1.71 -6.00 1.82
C SER A 469 0.97 -7.01 0.95
N HIS A 470 0.38 -6.57 -0.16
CA HIS A 470 -0.46 -7.41 -1.02
C HIS A 470 -0.14 -7.24 -2.51
N ILE A 471 -0.41 -8.28 -3.29
CA ILE A 471 -0.30 -8.27 -4.75
C ILE A 471 -1.48 -9.04 -5.38
N VAL A 472 -1.99 -8.52 -6.50
CA VAL A 472 -3.11 -9.14 -7.21
C VAL A 472 -2.62 -10.17 -8.22
N PHE A 473 -3.19 -11.37 -8.18
CA PHE A 473 -3.05 -12.45 -9.16
C PHE A 473 -4.36 -12.68 -9.92
N SER A 474 -4.35 -13.54 -10.91
CA SER A 474 -5.57 -13.86 -11.67
C SER A 474 -6.62 -14.59 -10.83
N ASN A 475 -6.23 -15.31 -9.80
CA ASN A 475 -7.11 -16.09 -8.91
C ASN A 475 -7.33 -15.47 -7.51
N GLY A 476 -6.83 -14.27 -7.22
CA GLY A 476 -7.04 -13.63 -5.92
C GLY A 476 -5.96 -12.60 -5.56
N ILE A 477 -5.94 -12.21 -4.31
CA ILE A 477 -4.98 -11.27 -3.72
C ILE A 477 -4.06 -12.05 -2.79
N LEU A 478 -2.75 -12.04 -3.05
CA LEU A 478 -1.76 -12.67 -2.20
C LEU A 478 -1.31 -11.69 -1.11
N ASN A 479 -1.43 -12.11 0.14
CA ASN A 479 -0.79 -11.45 1.26
C ASN A 479 0.69 -11.85 1.29
N LEU A 480 1.60 -10.88 1.13
CA LEU A 480 3.04 -11.12 1.01
C LEU A 480 3.74 -11.43 2.34
N GLU A 481 3.07 -11.21 3.48
CA GLU A 481 3.59 -11.58 4.80
C GLU A 481 3.27 -13.03 5.16
N THR A 482 2.06 -13.47 4.83
CA THR A 482 1.56 -14.81 5.20
C THR A 482 1.63 -15.82 4.06
N LEU A 483 1.83 -15.36 2.83
CA LEU A 483 1.75 -16.12 1.57
C LEU A 483 0.40 -16.82 1.38
N GLN A 484 -0.67 -16.28 1.96
CA GLN A 484 -2.03 -16.78 1.79
C GLN A 484 -2.78 -15.99 0.71
N LEU A 485 -3.53 -16.70 -0.10
CA LEU A 485 -4.39 -16.12 -1.13
C LEU A 485 -5.73 -15.72 -0.52
N GLU A 486 -6.15 -14.48 -0.76
CA GLU A 486 -7.41 -13.88 -0.31
C GLU A 486 -8.32 -13.61 -1.52
N ASP A 487 -9.62 -13.46 -1.27
CA ASP A 487 -10.58 -13.06 -2.30
C ASP A 487 -10.35 -11.62 -2.76
N PHE A 488 -10.82 -11.29 -3.97
CA PHE A 488 -10.77 -9.93 -4.48
C PHE A 488 -11.59 -8.98 -3.63
N THR A 489 -10.97 -7.89 -3.18
CA THR A 489 -11.63 -6.83 -2.39
C THR A 489 -11.17 -5.45 -2.83
N PRO A 490 -12.06 -4.45 -2.84
CA PRO A 490 -11.69 -3.05 -3.06
C PRO A 490 -11.03 -2.38 -1.84
N ASP A 491 -10.93 -3.06 -0.71
CA ASP A 491 -10.39 -2.51 0.53
C ASP A 491 -8.90 -2.21 0.44
N TYR A 492 -8.18 -2.97 -0.37
CA TYR A 492 -6.78 -2.73 -0.66
C TYR A 492 -6.62 -1.85 -1.90
N PHE A 493 -5.85 -0.75 -1.79
CA PHE A 493 -5.50 0.01 -2.97
C PHE A 493 -4.33 -0.65 -3.69
N LEU A 494 -4.66 -1.55 -4.60
CA LEU A 494 -3.72 -2.27 -5.46
C LEU A 494 -3.99 -1.83 -6.91
N ASN A 495 -2.94 -1.38 -7.60
CA ASN A 495 -3.01 -0.85 -8.96
C ASN A 495 -2.22 -1.67 -9.98
N PHE A 496 -1.79 -2.85 -9.56
CA PHE A 496 -0.99 -3.76 -10.37
C PHE A 496 -1.48 -5.18 -10.21
N LYS A 497 -1.56 -5.93 -11.30
CA LYS A 497 -1.96 -7.33 -11.36
C LYS A 497 -0.92 -8.15 -12.11
N VAL A 498 -0.55 -9.29 -11.56
CA VAL A 498 0.21 -10.33 -12.25
C VAL A 498 -0.79 -11.17 -13.07
N PRO A 499 -0.63 -11.32 -14.40
CA PRO A 499 -1.65 -11.96 -15.23
C PRO A 499 -1.65 -13.50 -15.17
N TYR A 500 -1.11 -14.06 -14.09
CA TYR A 500 -1.03 -15.49 -13.81
C TYR A 500 -1.70 -15.82 -12.47
N ASN A 501 -1.93 -17.11 -12.18
CA ASN A 501 -2.43 -17.51 -10.88
C ASN A 501 -1.28 -17.61 -9.86
N TRP A 502 -1.61 -17.37 -8.60
CA TRP A 502 -0.78 -17.82 -7.49
C TRP A 502 -0.99 -19.33 -7.31
N ASN A 503 0.06 -20.12 -7.54
CA ASN A 503 0.03 -21.57 -7.45
C ASN A 503 1.37 -22.08 -6.86
N PRO A 504 1.47 -22.23 -5.53
CA PRO A 504 2.70 -22.68 -4.88
C PRO A 504 3.04 -24.15 -5.17
N GLU A 505 2.08 -24.95 -5.69
CA GLU A 505 2.26 -26.37 -6.03
C GLU A 505 2.60 -26.58 -7.51
N ALA A 506 2.76 -25.52 -8.29
CA ALA A 506 3.06 -25.60 -9.73
C ALA A 506 4.42 -26.25 -9.97
N GLU A 507 4.54 -26.97 -11.10
CA GLU A 507 5.81 -27.55 -11.55
C GLU A 507 6.53 -26.66 -12.56
N GLY A 508 7.88 -26.60 -12.49
CA GLY A 508 8.67 -25.65 -13.27
C GLY A 508 8.72 -25.90 -14.77
N GLY A 509 8.44 -27.10 -15.22
CA GLY A 509 8.29 -27.46 -16.61
C GLY A 509 9.38 -26.95 -17.54
N PHE A 510 8.96 -26.41 -18.68
CA PHE A 510 9.82 -25.83 -19.72
C PHE A 510 10.56 -24.56 -19.23
N VAL A 511 9.88 -23.72 -18.43
CA VAL A 511 10.47 -22.47 -17.91
C VAL A 511 11.68 -22.76 -17.04
N LYS A 512 11.53 -23.69 -16.07
CA LYS A 512 12.62 -24.10 -15.17
C LYS A 512 13.82 -24.65 -15.95
N GLN A 513 13.55 -25.55 -16.92
CA GLN A 513 14.59 -26.12 -17.76
C GLN A 513 15.37 -25.01 -18.50
N LYS A 514 14.68 -24.08 -19.15
CA LYS A 514 15.33 -23.02 -19.93
C LYS A 514 16.09 -22.02 -19.05
N LEU A 515 15.59 -21.69 -17.88
CA LEU A 515 16.33 -20.87 -16.92
C LEU A 515 17.61 -21.55 -16.46
N GLN A 516 17.58 -22.85 -16.21
CA GLN A 516 18.79 -23.61 -15.87
C GLN A 516 19.78 -23.67 -17.04
N GLU A 517 19.31 -23.88 -18.28
CA GLU A 517 20.16 -23.86 -19.47
C GLU A 517 20.85 -22.50 -19.67
N ILE A 518 20.18 -21.38 -19.35
CA ILE A 518 20.75 -20.03 -19.52
C ILE A 518 21.71 -19.68 -18.36
N LEU A 519 21.36 -19.97 -17.13
CA LEU A 519 22.01 -19.45 -15.94
C LEU A 519 23.05 -20.41 -15.34
N ILE A 520 22.98 -21.71 -15.62
CA ILE A 520 23.93 -22.69 -15.13
C ILE A 520 25.00 -22.95 -16.20
N ASP A 521 26.26 -22.64 -15.91
CA ASP A 521 27.36 -22.85 -16.84
C ASP A 521 27.60 -24.36 -17.05
N GLN A 522 27.53 -24.83 -18.28
CA GLN A 522 27.69 -26.25 -18.62
C GLN A 522 29.11 -26.81 -18.41
N GLN A 523 30.11 -25.94 -18.18
CA GLN A 523 31.54 -26.26 -18.07
C GLN A 523 32.19 -25.96 -16.73
N GLY A 524 31.41 -25.63 -15.66
CA GLY A 524 31.96 -25.15 -14.38
C GLY A 524 31.58 -25.97 -13.17
N ASN A 525 32.36 -25.84 -12.08
CA ASN A 525 32.12 -26.47 -10.79
C ASN A 525 30.83 -25.98 -10.13
N ASP A 526 30.12 -26.89 -9.46
CA ASP A 526 28.70 -26.80 -9.07
C ASP A 526 28.26 -25.62 -8.19
N GLU A 527 29.09 -25.09 -7.29
CA GLU A 527 28.63 -24.06 -6.32
C GLU A 527 28.41 -22.66 -6.90
N GLY A 528 29.26 -22.20 -7.81
CA GLY A 528 29.08 -20.86 -8.43
C GLY A 528 27.94 -20.80 -9.45
N ASN A 529 27.49 -21.93 -9.97
CA ASN A 529 26.47 -22.02 -11.01
C ASN A 529 25.05 -21.94 -10.45
N THR A 530 24.79 -22.57 -9.31
CA THR A 530 23.51 -22.52 -8.60
C THR A 530 23.21 -21.09 -8.10
N ASN A 531 24.22 -20.31 -7.78
CA ASN A 531 24.06 -18.95 -7.26
C ASN A 531 23.42 -17.99 -8.27
N LYS A 532 23.76 -18.07 -9.57
CA LYS A 532 23.15 -17.22 -10.61
C LYS A 532 21.67 -17.53 -10.79
N TYR A 533 21.34 -18.80 -10.78
CA TYR A 533 19.95 -19.28 -10.89
C TYR A 533 19.14 -18.85 -9.65
N THR A 534 19.67 -19.05 -8.45
CA THR A 534 19.02 -18.64 -7.19
C THR A 534 18.84 -17.11 -7.17
N ASN A 535 19.86 -16.34 -7.54
CA ASN A 535 19.80 -14.88 -7.61
C ASN A 535 18.70 -14.38 -8.59
N TYR A 536 18.49 -15.09 -9.70
CA TYR A 536 17.40 -14.74 -10.62
C TYR A 536 16.01 -15.03 -10.02
N LEU A 537 15.85 -16.13 -9.31
CA LEU A 537 14.60 -16.42 -8.59
C LEU A 537 14.33 -15.38 -7.49
N GLU A 538 15.36 -15.00 -6.74
CA GLU A 538 15.27 -13.90 -5.76
C GLU A 538 14.88 -12.58 -6.42
N LEU A 539 15.42 -12.27 -7.60
CA LEU A 539 15.04 -11.09 -8.36
C LEU A 539 13.57 -11.13 -8.81
N VAL A 540 13.07 -12.28 -9.29
CA VAL A 540 11.64 -12.45 -9.62
C VAL A 540 10.78 -12.13 -8.41
N GLY A 541 11.09 -12.72 -7.26
CA GLY A 541 10.38 -12.45 -6.01
C GLY A 541 10.49 -10.98 -5.57
N TYR A 542 11.66 -10.37 -5.72
CA TYR A 542 11.87 -8.96 -5.42
C TYR A 542 11.05 -8.03 -6.32
N VAL A 543 10.95 -8.34 -7.61
CA VAL A 543 10.15 -7.57 -8.58
C VAL A 543 8.67 -7.64 -8.24
N LEU A 544 8.17 -8.80 -7.89
CA LEU A 544 6.75 -9.03 -7.62
C LEU A 544 6.38 -8.73 -6.17
N GLY A 545 7.16 -9.20 -5.22
CA GLY A 545 6.85 -9.15 -3.79
C GLY A 545 7.29 -7.89 -3.04
N GLU A 546 8.01 -6.97 -3.69
CA GLU A 546 8.47 -5.73 -3.05
C GLU A 546 8.07 -4.51 -3.87
N PRO A 547 7.18 -3.66 -3.38
CA PRO A 547 6.68 -2.51 -4.15
C PRO A 547 7.70 -1.38 -4.34
N GLY A 548 8.71 -1.31 -3.48
CA GLY A 548 9.78 -0.31 -3.57
C GLY A 548 11.08 -0.87 -4.13
N ASN A 549 12.17 -0.14 -3.93
CA ASN A 549 13.55 -0.60 -4.14
C ASN A 549 14.39 -0.50 -2.84
N PRO A 550 13.92 -1.11 -1.71
CA PRO A 550 14.57 -0.95 -0.41
C PRO A 550 15.98 -1.54 -0.37
N ARG A 551 16.27 -2.52 -1.23
CA ARG A 551 17.61 -3.09 -1.38
C ARG A 551 18.55 -2.20 -2.19
N GLN A 552 18.04 -1.14 -2.81
CA GLN A 552 18.81 -0.16 -3.60
C GLN A 552 19.63 -0.79 -4.73
N LYS A 553 19.13 -1.86 -5.37
CA LYS A 553 19.89 -2.63 -6.37
C LYS A 553 19.52 -2.28 -7.81
N ILE A 554 20.54 -2.43 -8.67
CA ILE A 554 20.48 -2.41 -10.13
C ILE A 554 21.03 -3.75 -10.60
N PHE A 555 20.24 -4.51 -11.34
CA PHE A 555 20.59 -5.84 -11.80
C PHE A 555 21.13 -5.78 -13.23
N LEU A 556 22.33 -6.32 -13.46
CA LEU A 556 23.01 -6.26 -14.72
C LEU A 556 23.40 -7.66 -15.21
N TYR A 557 22.89 -8.05 -16.37
CA TYR A 557 23.25 -9.30 -17.05
C TYR A 557 24.29 -9.01 -18.11
N VAL A 558 25.49 -9.57 -17.98
CA VAL A 558 26.63 -9.31 -18.89
C VAL A 558 27.09 -10.62 -19.50
N GLY A 559 27.42 -10.60 -20.79
CA GLY A 559 27.92 -11.77 -21.51
C GLY A 559 27.90 -11.55 -23.02
N ASP A 560 28.39 -12.54 -23.75
CA ASP A 560 28.48 -12.46 -25.23
C ASP A 560 27.10 -12.46 -25.91
N PRO A 561 27.01 -11.99 -27.15
CA PRO A 561 25.82 -12.16 -27.97
C PRO A 561 25.38 -13.64 -28.00
N GLY A 562 24.10 -13.91 -28.05
CA GLY A 562 23.58 -15.29 -28.08
C GLY A 562 23.53 -16.02 -26.72
N SER A 563 23.93 -15.38 -25.59
CA SER A 563 23.97 -16.03 -24.28
C SER A 563 22.61 -16.10 -23.55
N GLY A 564 21.54 -15.54 -24.08
CA GLY A 564 20.20 -15.63 -23.48
C GLY A 564 19.83 -14.48 -22.53
N LYS A 565 20.69 -13.47 -22.32
CA LYS A 565 20.43 -12.31 -21.44
C LYS A 565 19.08 -11.64 -21.68
N THR A 566 18.79 -11.33 -22.94
CA THR A 566 17.55 -10.66 -23.35
C THR A 566 16.31 -11.49 -23.01
N GLN A 567 16.41 -12.83 -23.05
CA GLN A 567 15.31 -13.72 -22.72
C GLN A 567 14.95 -13.64 -21.23
N LEU A 568 15.95 -13.47 -20.35
CA LEU A 568 15.73 -13.27 -18.91
C LEU A 568 14.96 -11.98 -18.64
N ILE A 569 15.31 -10.88 -19.36
CA ILE A 569 14.60 -9.59 -19.22
C ILE A 569 13.19 -9.69 -19.81
N ASN A 570 13.03 -10.31 -20.99
CA ASN A 570 11.72 -10.50 -21.60
C ASN A 570 10.77 -11.29 -20.72
N LEU A 571 11.26 -12.33 -20.05
CA LEU A 571 10.48 -13.11 -19.12
C LEU A 571 10.00 -12.26 -17.95
N LEU A 572 10.88 -11.46 -17.32
CA LEU A 572 10.49 -10.52 -16.26
C LEU A 572 9.49 -9.47 -16.75
N THR A 573 9.68 -8.95 -17.97
CA THR A 573 8.76 -7.98 -18.59
C THR A 573 7.38 -8.59 -18.79
N GLY A 574 7.31 -9.84 -19.25
CA GLY A 574 6.04 -10.56 -19.40
C GLY A 574 5.31 -10.84 -18.08
N LEU A 575 6.04 -10.99 -16.95
CA LEU A 575 5.41 -11.13 -15.63
C LEU A 575 4.72 -9.85 -15.17
N VAL A 576 5.22 -8.68 -15.55
CA VAL A 576 4.71 -7.40 -15.07
C VAL A 576 3.97 -6.59 -16.16
N GLU A 577 4.06 -7.02 -17.41
CA GLU A 577 3.38 -6.39 -18.57
C GLU A 577 3.45 -4.84 -18.56
N GLU A 578 2.31 -4.16 -18.34
CA GLU A 578 2.23 -2.70 -18.25
C GLU A 578 3.06 -2.10 -17.11
N GLY A 579 3.48 -2.90 -16.15
CA GLY A 579 4.38 -2.51 -15.05
C GLY A 579 5.84 -2.33 -15.49
N ALA A 580 6.19 -2.64 -16.75
CA ALA A 580 7.52 -2.43 -17.30
C ALA A 580 7.66 -1.06 -18.00
N SER A 581 8.88 -0.54 -17.99
CA SER A 581 9.33 0.61 -18.79
C SER A 581 10.69 0.31 -19.38
N SER A 582 11.13 1.14 -20.35
CA SER A 582 12.44 0.99 -20.98
C SER A 582 13.06 2.37 -21.21
N VAL A 583 13.38 3.07 -20.11
CA VAL A 583 14.02 4.39 -20.15
C VAL A 583 15.53 4.21 -20.02
N PRO A 584 16.34 4.63 -21.02
CA PRO A 584 17.78 4.54 -20.98
C PRO A 584 18.39 5.34 -19.81
N LEU A 585 19.49 4.84 -19.23
CA LEU A 585 20.17 5.51 -18.11
C LEU A 585 20.61 6.95 -18.45
N GLN A 586 21.01 7.19 -19.72
CA GLN A 586 21.42 8.50 -20.19
C GLN A 586 20.31 9.53 -20.15
N GLN A 587 19.04 9.10 -20.31
CA GLN A 587 17.86 9.97 -20.26
C GLN A 587 17.43 10.32 -18.83
N PHE A 588 17.96 9.65 -17.80
CA PHE A 588 17.59 9.93 -16.42
C PHE A 588 17.88 11.37 -15.99
N LYS A 589 18.90 12.00 -16.57
CA LYS A 589 19.26 13.41 -16.32
C LYS A 589 18.38 14.42 -17.07
N ASP A 590 17.58 13.97 -18.05
CA ASP A 590 16.72 14.86 -18.82
C ASP A 590 15.54 15.32 -17.97
N ARG A 591 15.07 16.55 -18.17
CA ARG A 591 14.03 17.18 -17.35
C ARG A 591 12.78 16.31 -17.18
N PHE A 592 12.37 15.59 -18.22
CA PHE A 592 11.20 14.71 -18.22
C PHE A 592 11.58 13.23 -18.37
N GLY A 593 12.86 12.91 -18.27
CA GLY A 593 13.38 11.56 -18.52
C GLY A 593 12.80 10.50 -17.58
N LEU A 594 12.56 10.86 -16.33
CA LEU A 594 12.02 9.94 -15.34
C LEU A 594 10.49 9.78 -15.40
N GLN A 595 9.79 10.58 -16.22
CA GLN A 595 8.33 10.52 -16.30
C GLN A 595 7.82 9.12 -16.70
N GLY A 596 8.54 8.43 -17.58
CA GLY A 596 8.19 7.08 -18.02
C GLY A 596 8.30 6.00 -16.94
N LEU A 597 8.89 6.32 -15.80
CA LEU A 597 9.05 5.40 -14.67
C LEU A 597 7.89 5.47 -13.66
N ILE A 598 7.05 6.50 -13.75
CA ILE A 598 5.94 6.68 -12.81
C ILE A 598 4.91 5.56 -12.99
N GLY A 599 4.58 4.89 -11.89
CA GLY A 599 3.63 3.77 -11.88
C GLY A 599 4.19 2.45 -12.43
N LYS A 600 5.49 2.39 -12.68
CA LYS A 600 6.18 1.18 -13.15
C LYS A 600 6.84 0.42 -11.99
N ARG A 601 7.03 -0.89 -12.18
CA ARG A 601 7.73 -1.78 -11.24
C ARG A 601 9.17 -2.04 -11.65
N ILE A 602 9.39 -2.15 -12.96
CA ILE A 602 10.74 -2.36 -13.50
C ILE A 602 11.04 -1.36 -14.62
N ASN A 603 12.32 -1.02 -14.73
CA ASN A 603 12.88 -0.35 -15.90
C ASN A 603 13.90 -1.29 -16.57
N THR A 604 13.64 -1.68 -17.79
CA THR A 604 14.44 -2.65 -18.54
C THR A 604 15.35 -1.97 -19.56
N LEU A 605 16.60 -2.38 -19.59
CA LEU A 605 17.62 -1.88 -20.49
C LEU A 605 18.10 -3.06 -21.34
N TYR A 606 17.59 -3.19 -22.56
CA TYR A 606 17.88 -4.33 -23.45
C TYR A 606 19.27 -4.30 -24.06
N ASP A 607 19.83 -3.11 -24.21
CA ASP A 607 21.20 -2.90 -24.63
C ASP A 607 21.77 -1.69 -23.88
N ILE A 608 22.71 -1.95 -23.00
CA ILE A 608 23.33 -0.90 -22.21
C ILE A 608 24.41 -0.26 -23.08
N SER A 609 24.22 1.02 -23.43
CA SER A 609 25.21 1.80 -24.17
C SER A 609 26.55 1.86 -23.44
N GLU A 610 27.64 1.73 -24.16
CA GLU A 610 29.01 1.90 -23.67
C GLU A 610 29.37 3.37 -23.37
N GLU A 611 28.48 4.32 -23.68
CA GLU A 611 28.72 5.73 -23.40
C GLU A 611 29.02 6.01 -21.95
N GLU A 612 30.03 6.82 -21.71
CA GLU A 612 30.46 7.18 -20.37
C GLU A 612 29.38 8.00 -19.62
N ILE A 613 29.09 7.60 -18.40
CA ILE A 613 28.17 8.31 -17.49
C ILE A 613 29.02 9.21 -16.58
N ASN A 614 29.05 10.49 -16.89
CA ASN A 614 29.86 11.47 -16.17
C ASN A 614 29.26 11.84 -14.81
N ASP A 615 27.92 11.81 -14.67
CA ASP A 615 27.21 12.12 -13.43
C ASP A 615 26.23 10.99 -13.07
N PRO A 616 26.60 10.13 -12.12
CA PRO A 616 25.74 9.04 -11.64
C PRO A 616 24.74 9.47 -10.55
N SER A 617 24.64 10.75 -10.21
CA SER A 617 23.82 11.24 -9.10
C SER A 617 22.35 10.87 -9.26
N VAL A 618 21.80 11.02 -10.48
CA VAL A 618 20.39 10.69 -10.76
C VAL A 618 20.16 9.17 -10.71
N ILE A 619 21.13 8.36 -11.19
CA ILE A 619 21.05 6.89 -11.11
C ILE A 619 21.03 6.45 -9.64
N LYS A 620 21.88 7.07 -8.81
CA LYS A 620 21.89 6.82 -7.36
C LYS A 620 20.59 7.23 -6.70
N ALA A 621 19.98 8.35 -7.12
CA ALA A 621 18.70 8.81 -6.60
C ALA A 621 17.54 7.87 -7.01
N VAL A 622 17.49 7.45 -8.27
CA VAL A 622 16.46 6.52 -8.79
C VAL A 622 16.54 5.15 -8.12
N SER A 623 17.76 4.64 -7.89
CA SER A 623 17.97 3.37 -7.21
C SER A 623 17.97 3.49 -5.67
N GLY A 624 17.95 4.70 -5.13
CA GLY A 624 17.96 4.98 -3.70
C GLY A 624 16.58 4.99 -3.07
N SER A 625 16.55 5.22 -1.75
CA SER A 625 15.34 5.43 -0.95
C SER A 625 15.10 6.90 -0.58
N ASP A 626 15.94 7.81 -1.09
CA ASP A 626 15.82 9.23 -0.83
C ASP A 626 14.64 9.83 -1.58
N SER A 627 14.13 10.97 -1.09
CA SER A 627 13.05 11.67 -1.76
C SER A 627 13.47 12.14 -3.17
N ILE A 628 12.65 11.85 -4.17
CA ILE A 628 12.89 12.25 -5.56
C ILE A 628 11.65 12.95 -6.14
N THR A 629 11.88 14.12 -6.79
CA THR A 629 10.82 14.87 -7.48
C THR A 629 10.97 14.69 -8.98
N ILE A 630 9.87 14.32 -9.64
CA ILE A 630 9.82 14.07 -11.08
C ILE A 630 8.95 15.11 -11.76
N ASP A 631 9.52 15.85 -12.71
CA ASP A 631 8.78 16.76 -13.58
C ASP A 631 7.98 15.97 -14.62
N ARG A 632 6.71 16.36 -14.81
CA ARG A 632 5.81 15.76 -15.79
C ARG A 632 5.42 16.78 -16.85
N LYS A 633 5.44 16.35 -18.11
CA LYS A 633 5.02 17.23 -19.21
C LYS A 633 3.52 17.53 -19.10
N PHE A 634 3.17 18.82 -19.03
CA PHE A 634 1.78 19.31 -18.91
C PHE A 634 1.02 18.87 -17.63
N LYS A 635 1.71 18.37 -16.62
CA LYS A 635 1.14 18.00 -15.30
C LYS A 635 2.03 18.57 -14.19
N GLU A 636 1.49 18.63 -12.97
CA GLU A 636 2.27 18.99 -11.78
C GLU A 636 3.36 17.94 -11.52
N SER A 637 4.49 18.37 -10.96
CA SER A 637 5.56 17.50 -10.54
C SER A 637 5.08 16.56 -9.41
N VAL A 638 5.63 15.36 -9.36
CA VAL A 638 5.30 14.35 -8.33
C VAL A 638 6.54 14.10 -7.49
N THR A 639 6.37 14.09 -6.16
CA THR A 639 7.45 13.78 -5.22
C THR A 639 7.20 12.43 -4.55
N PHE A 640 8.13 11.51 -4.73
CA PHE A 640 8.18 10.24 -4.03
C PHE A 640 9.05 10.39 -2.78
N GLN A 641 8.47 10.29 -1.59
CA GLN A 641 9.16 10.55 -0.32
C GLN A 641 10.16 9.46 0.07
N HIS A 642 9.96 8.23 -0.42
CA HIS A 642 10.74 7.04 -0.05
C HIS A 642 11.42 6.38 -1.27
N GLY A 643 11.87 7.22 -2.21
CA GLY A 643 12.47 6.76 -3.46
C GLY A 643 11.43 6.34 -4.51
N LEU A 644 11.91 6.11 -5.72
CA LEU A 644 11.07 5.67 -6.83
C LEU A 644 10.85 4.15 -6.73
N PRO A 645 9.60 3.66 -6.79
CA PRO A 645 9.31 2.23 -6.66
C PRO A 645 9.61 1.42 -7.92
N VAL A 646 10.76 1.65 -8.54
CA VAL A 646 11.18 1.01 -9.79
C VAL A 646 12.53 0.32 -9.61
N LYS A 647 12.62 -0.92 -10.06
CA LYS A 647 13.87 -1.67 -10.09
C LYS A 647 14.47 -1.63 -11.50
N THR A 648 15.72 -1.25 -11.62
CA THR A 648 16.40 -1.20 -12.92
C THR A 648 17.11 -2.52 -13.20
N ILE A 649 16.82 -3.11 -14.37
CA ILE A 649 17.35 -4.40 -14.82
C ILE A 649 17.88 -4.22 -16.23
N GLY A 650 19.15 -4.52 -16.45
CA GLY A 650 19.80 -4.29 -17.73
C GLY A 650 20.56 -5.49 -18.25
N ALA A 651 20.71 -5.55 -19.58
CA ALA A 651 21.59 -6.47 -20.28
C ALA A 651 22.54 -5.73 -21.21
N GLY A 652 23.76 -6.23 -21.31
CA GLY A 652 24.77 -5.69 -22.22
C GLY A 652 25.90 -6.69 -22.48
N ASN A 653 26.67 -6.45 -23.52
CA ASN A 653 27.90 -7.20 -23.73
C ASN A 653 29.04 -6.62 -22.89
N THR A 654 29.01 -5.33 -22.68
CA THR A 654 29.92 -4.54 -21.85
C THR A 654 29.10 -3.63 -20.96
N LEU A 655 29.74 -2.96 -20.00
CA LEU A 655 29.13 -1.97 -19.13
C LEU A 655 29.69 -0.57 -19.41
N PRO A 656 28.91 0.50 -19.26
CA PRO A 656 29.36 1.88 -19.44
C PRO A 656 30.39 2.24 -18.38
N LYS A 657 31.31 3.13 -18.72
CA LYS A 657 32.19 3.74 -17.71
C LYS A 657 31.41 4.74 -16.88
N ILE A 658 31.36 4.54 -15.58
CA ILE A 658 30.70 5.45 -14.64
C ILE A 658 31.78 6.18 -13.82
N LYS A 659 31.79 7.51 -13.91
CA LYS A 659 32.66 8.33 -13.07
C LYS A 659 32.09 8.41 -11.65
N ASP A 660 32.43 7.44 -10.81
CA ASP A 660 32.13 7.44 -9.40
C ASP A 660 33.40 7.10 -8.61
N GLU A 661 33.89 8.08 -7.88
CA GLU A 661 35.06 7.93 -6.99
C GLU A 661 34.68 7.23 -5.69
N THR A 662 33.38 7.05 -5.43
CA THR A 662 32.87 6.43 -4.22
C THR A 662 32.38 5.02 -4.50
N GLN A 663 32.45 4.14 -3.50
CA GLN A 663 31.84 2.79 -3.58
C GLN A 663 30.31 2.81 -3.57
N ALA A 664 29.70 4.01 -3.55
CA ALA A 664 28.26 4.17 -3.47
C ALA A 664 27.51 3.61 -4.68
N MET A 665 28.11 3.65 -5.87
CA MET A 665 27.54 3.02 -7.07
C MET A 665 27.74 1.50 -7.04
N ALA A 666 28.95 1.05 -6.69
CA ALA A 666 29.30 -0.36 -6.64
C ALA A 666 28.31 -1.17 -5.77
N ARG A 667 28.04 -0.71 -4.54
CA ARG A 667 27.12 -1.39 -3.62
C ARG A 667 25.69 -1.58 -4.19
N ARG A 668 25.33 -0.81 -5.23
CA ARG A 668 24.01 -0.89 -5.88
C ARG A 668 23.96 -1.91 -7.01
N LEU A 669 25.08 -2.34 -7.50
CA LEU A 669 25.14 -3.27 -8.62
C LEU A 669 25.02 -4.71 -8.13
N ASN A 670 24.20 -5.48 -8.83
CA ASN A 670 24.15 -6.93 -8.77
C ASN A 670 24.44 -7.44 -10.18
N ILE A 671 25.64 -7.99 -10.40
CA ILE A 671 26.16 -8.32 -11.72
C ILE A 671 26.12 -9.84 -11.91
N THR A 672 25.38 -10.28 -12.92
CA THR A 672 25.28 -11.68 -13.32
C THR A 672 25.96 -11.90 -14.66
N LYS A 673 27.03 -12.71 -14.69
CA LYS A 673 27.70 -13.12 -15.93
C LYS A 673 27.01 -14.32 -16.55
N VAL A 674 26.50 -14.17 -17.76
CA VAL A 674 25.86 -15.22 -18.55
C VAL A 674 26.85 -15.67 -19.65
N LYS A 675 27.34 -16.91 -19.55
CA LYS A 675 28.44 -17.42 -20.36
C LYS A 675 28.05 -18.42 -21.43
N ASN A 676 26.88 -19.03 -21.32
CA ASN A 676 26.44 -20.04 -22.29
C ASN A 676 26.16 -19.40 -23.65
N ASP A 677 26.48 -20.13 -24.71
CA ASP A 677 26.29 -19.68 -26.11
C ASP A 677 25.23 -20.54 -26.80
N PHE A 678 24.19 -19.88 -27.31
CA PHE A 678 23.10 -20.52 -28.04
C PHE A 678 23.04 -20.12 -29.51
N THR A 679 24.13 -19.50 -30.04
CA THR A 679 24.19 -18.98 -31.40
C THR A 679 23.93 -20.07 -32.42
N ASP A 680 24.46 -21.28 -32.20
CA ASP A 680 24.33 -22.42 -33.12
C ASP A 680 22.98 -23.14 -33.01
N LYS A 681 22.24 -22.95 -31.91
CA LYS A 681 20.95 -23.62 -31.63
C LYS A 681 19.91 -22.63 -31.06
N PRO A 682 19.57 -21.57 -31.80
CA PRO A 682 18.62 -20.59 -31.30
C PRO A 682 17.22 -21.21 -31.20
N VAL A 683 16.58 -21.00 -30.08
CA VAL A 683 15.14 -21.27 -29.91
C VAL A 683 14.39 -19.99 -30.30
N LEU A 684 13.70 -20.04 -31.43
CA LEU A 684 12.89 -18.92 -31.89
C LEU A 684 11.76 -18.65 -30.91
N GLU A 685 11.51 -17.39 -30.62
CA GLU A 685 10.42 -16.94 -29.73
C GLU A 685 10.49 -17.58 -28.33
N LEU A 686 11.71 -17.75 -27.79
CA LEU A 686 11.92 -18.46 -26.55
C LEU A 686 11.13 -17.84 -25.38
N SER A 687 11.18 -16.51 -25.23
CA SER A 687 10.44 -15.82 -24.17
C SER A 687 8.92 -15.98 -24.29
N GLU A 688 8.38 -15.93 -25.52
CA GLU A 688 6.95 -16.14 -25.76
C GLU A 688 6.53 -17.59 -25.44
N LYS A 689 7.37 -18.56 -25.80
CA LYS A 689 7.14 -19.98 -25.43
C LYS A 689 7.20 -20.18 -23.91
N MET A 690 8.12 -19.54 -23.23
CA MET A 690 8.21 -19.60 -21.77
C MET A 690 6.98 -18.96 -21.13
N LEU A 691 6.54 -17.79 -21.60
CA LEU A 691 5.35 -17.10 -21.09
C LEU A 691 4.03 -17.84 -21.41
N SER A 692 4.00 -18.64 -22.47
CA SER A 692 2.87 -19.50 -22.84
C SER A 692 2.77 -20.77 -21.99
N ASP A 693 3.84 -21.16 -21.30
CA ASP A 693 3.86 -22.25 -20.32
C ASP A 693 3.34 -21.72 -18.97
N SER A 694 2.03 -21.60 -18.85
CA SER A 694 1.38 -20.98 -17.70
C SER A 694 1.80 -21.64 -16.38
N GLU A 695 1.89 -22.96 -16.31
CA GLU A 695 2.28 -23.70 -15.11
C GLU A 695 3.74 -23.44 -14.75
N GLY A 696 4.64 -23.45 -15.75
CA GLY A 696 6.05 -23.11 -15.56
C GLY A 696 6.25 -21.67 -15.10
N VAL A 697 5.41 -20.73 -15.57
CA VAL A 697 5.43 -19.32 -15.10
C VAL A 697 4.87 -19.20 -13.69
N GLU A 698 3.77 -19.88 -13.36
CA GLU A 698 3.21 -19.92 -12.00
C GLU A 698 4.24 -20.48 -11.01
N TRP A 699 4.94 -21.54 -11.39
CA TRP A 699 6.07 -22.07 -10.61
C TRP A 699 7.18 -21.02 -10.41
N LEU A 700 7.57 -20.31 -11.46
CA LEU A 700 8.61 -19.28 -11.38
C LEU A 700 8.21 -18.17 -10.40
N ILE A 701 6.97 -17.72 -10.48
CA ILE A 701 6.39 -16.69 -9.61
C ILE A 701 6.39 -17.17 -8.17
N ALA A 702 5.84 -18.35 -7.91
CA ALA A 702 5.70 -18.89 -6.55
C ALA A 702 7.07 -19.15 -5.92
N THR A 703 7.97 -19.82 -6.65
CA THR A 703 9.33 -20.08 -6.19
C THR A 703 10.10 -18.78 -5.96
N GLY A 704 9.95 -17.80 -6.86
CA GLY A 704 10.61 -16.50 -6.73
C GLY A 704 10.15 -15.75 -5.48
N ILE A 705 8.84 -15.63 -5.26
CA ILE A 705 8.28 -14.96 -4.08
C ILE A 705 8.71 -15.68 -2.79
N GLN A 706 8.66 -17.01 -2.76
CA GLN A 706 9.13 -17.80 -1.61
C GLN A 706 10.61 -17.57 -1.33
N LYS A 707 11.48 -17.61 -2.35
CA LYS A 707 12.92 -17.36 -2.18
C LYS A 707 13.21 -15.95 -1.68
N TYR A 708 12.49 -14.96 -2.17
CA TYR A 708 12.64 -13.59 -1.68
C TYR A 708 12.12 -13.43 -0.25
N HIS A 709 11.03 -14.11 0.10
CA HIS A 709 10.48 -14.14 1.45
C HIS A 709 11.47 -14.78 2.43
N GLU A 710 12.04 -15.96 2.11
CA GLU A 710 13.11 -16.61 2.87
C GLU A 710 14.32 -15.65 3.06
N MET A 711 14.72 -14.95 2.01
CA MET A 711 15.80 -13.97 2.06
C MET A 711 15.50 -12.81 3.02
N LYS A 712 14.23 -12.33 3.05
CA LYS A 712 13.80 -11.27 4.00
C LYS A 712 13.78 -11.76 5.43
N GLU A 713 13.28 -12.95 5.69
CA GLU A 713 13.23 -13.53 7.04
C GLU A 713 14.63 -13.77 7.61
N GLN A 714 15.56 -14.20 6.75
CA GLN A 714 16.97 -14.41 7.14
C GLN A 714 17.79 -13.11 7.18
N GLU A 715 17.19 -11.99 6.78
CA GLU A 715 17.85 -10.68 6.64
C GLU A 715 19.14 -10.70 5.81
N ARG A 716 19.28 -11.66 4.90
CA ARG A 716 20.48 -11.80 4.07
C ARG A 716 20.45 -10.96 2.79
N PRO A 717 21.60 -10.63 2.19
CA PRO A 717 21.70 -10.00 0.88
C PRO A 717 21.28 -10.98 -0.24
N PHE A 718 21.19 -10.46 -1.47
CA PHE A 718 21.04 -11.30 -2.66
C PHE A 718 22.20 -12.27 -2.79
N THR A 719 21.94 -13.45 -3.35
CA THR A 719 22.92 -14.53 -3.46
C THR A 719 24.21 -14.13 -4.20
N LEU A 720 24.13 -13.21 -5.15
CA LEU A 720 25.31 -12.67 -5.87
C LEU A 720 25.82 -11.34 -5.30
N ASP A 721 25.30 -10.84 -4.21
CA ASP A 721 25.86 -9.64 -3.57
C ASP A 721 27.20 -9.98 -2.91
N ALA A 722 28.20 -9.18 -3.24
CA ALA A 722 29.53 -9.25 -2.71
C ALA A 722 29.89 -7.94 -1.99
N THR A 723 31.12 -7.85 -1.45
CA THR A 723 31.57 -6.59 -0.86
C THR A 723 31.62 -5.47 -1.90
N PRO A 724 31.39 -4.20 -1.53
CA PRO A 724 31.46 -3.09 -2.48
C PRO A 724 32.75 -3.03 -3.28
N LYS A 725 33.86 -3.45 -2.69
CA LYS A 725 35.17 -3.51 -3.36
C LYS A 725 35.24 -4.61 -4.42
N GLU A 726 34.71 -5.78 -4.10
CA GLU A 726 34.65 -6.91 -5.06
C GLU A 726 33.74 -6.56 -6.24
N ILE A 727 32.55 -5.99 -5.96
CA ILE A 727 31.63 -5.53 -7.00
C ILE A 727 32.29 -4.44 -7.86
N GLN A 728 33.02 -3.51 -7.23
CA GLN A 728 33.76 -2.47 -7.97
C GLN A 728 34.81 -3.06 -8.89
N LEU A 729 35.60 -4.02 -8.41
CA LEU A 729 36.60 -4.68 -9.23
C LEU A 729 35.98 -5.47 -10.38
N GLU A 730 34.90 -6.19 -10.10
CA GLU A 730 34.14 -6.93 -11.11
C GLU A 730 33.53 -5.98 -12.18
N TYR A 731 32.98 -4.86 -11.75
CA TYR A 731 32.48 -3.82 -12.63
C TYR A 731 33.60 -3.22 -13.49
N LEU A 732 34.73 -2.88 -12.89
CA LEU A 732 35.89 -2.34 -13.62
C LEU A 732 36.46 -3.37 -14.61
N LYS A 733 36.49 -4.65 -14.27
CA LYS A 733 36.92 -5.73 -15.19
C LYS A 733 36.09 -5.73 -16.49
N LEU A 734 34.80 -5.38 -16.39
CA LEU A 734 33.86 -5.37 -17.51
C LEU A 734 33.78 -4.02 -18.25
N SER A 735 33.95 -2.91 -17.53
CA SER A 735 33.75 -1.56 -18.08
C SER A 735 35.06 -0.82 -18.39
N ASP A 736 36.08 -1.01 -17.57
CA ASP A 736 37.40 -0.35 -17.70
C ASP A 736 38.55 -1.27 -17.27
N PRO A 737 38.90 -2.23 -18.14
CA PRO A 737 39.94 -3.21 -17.83
C PRO A 737 41.30 -2.61 -17.45
N CYS A 738 41.66 -1.44 -18.01
CA CYS A 738 42.91 -0.77 -17.62
C CYS A 738 42.87 -0.26 -16.17
N ARG A 739 41.76 0.31 -15.76
CA ARG A 739 41.54 0.75 -14.36
C ARG A 739 41.50 -0.47 -13.42
N TYR A 740 40.86 -1.56 -13.83
CA TYR A 740 40.86 -2.82 -13.11
C TYR A 740 42.32 -3.31 -12.86
N ALA A 741 43.13 -3.32 -13.92
CA ALA A 741 44.54 -3.70 -13.80
C ALA A 741 45.30 -2.79 -12.82
N MET A 742 45.07 -1.47 -12.92
CA MET A 742 45.72 -0.52 -11.98
C MET A 742 45.31 -0.76 -10.54
N GLU A 743 44.02 -0.94 -10.24
CA GLU A 743 43.50 -1.23 -8.89
C GLU A 743 44.04 -2.55 -8.30
N CYS A 744 44.32 -3.54 -9.19
CA CYS A 744 44.92 -4.82 -8.79
C CYS A 744 46.45 -4.75 -8.58
N LEU A 745 47.15 -4.02 -9.43
CA LEU A 745 48.60 -4.02 -9.48
C LEU A 745 49.25 -2.94 -8.62
N TYR A 746 48.61 -1.80 -8.44
CA TYR A 746 49.20 -0.60 -7.85
C TYR A 746 48.32 0.00 -6.75
N GLU A 747 48.96 0.78 -5.87
CA GLU A 747 48.31 1.57 -4.84
C GLU A 747 48.92 2.97 -4.74
N PHE A 748 48.22 3.89 -4.15
CA PHE A 748 48.74 5.24 -3.87
C PHE A 748 49.88 5.17 -2.87
N SER A 749 50.96 5.88 -3.16
CA SER A 749 52.14 6.03 -2.28
C SER A 749 52.25 7.46 -1.77
N ASN A 750 52.55 7.63 -0.49
CA ASN A 750 52.86 8.95 0.08
C ASN A 750 54.31 9.37 -0.17
N ASN A 751 55.10 8.57 -0.91
CA ASN A 751 56.48 8.83 -1.21
C ASN A 751 56.66 9.33 -2.64
N GLU A 752 57.07 10.59 -2.80
CA GLU A 752 57.33 11.18 -4.10
C GLU A 752 58.44 10.49 -4.90
N ASN A 753 59.28 9.72 -4.27
CA ASN A 753 60.36 8.98 -4.93
C ASN A 753 59.84 7.70 -5.63
N ASP A 754 58.68 7.23 -5.28
CA ASP A 754 58.02 6.12 -5.97
C ASP A 754 57.59 6.58 -7.37
N PHE A 755 58.35 6.25 -8.38
CA PHE A 755 58.18 6.67 -9.75
C PHE A 755 58.21 5.48 -10.70
N TYR A 756 57.29 5.42 -11.63
CA TYR A 756 57.27 4.48 -12.73
C TYR A 756 57.12 5.26 -14.07
N THR A 757 57.87 4.85 -15.07
CA THR A 757 57.71 5.40 -16.40
C THR A 757 56.35 5.01 -16.99
N SER A 758 55.77 5.87 -17.85
CA SER A 758 54.54 5.55 -18.53
C SER A 758 54.61 4.23 -19.32
N THR A 759 55.75 3.91 -19.86
CA THR A 759 56.00 2.66 -20.61
C THR A 759 55.97 1.43 -19.72
N GLU A 760 56.57 1.49 -18.54
CA GLU A 760 56.52 0.41 -17.54
C GLU A 760 55.10 0.11 -17.09
N LEU A 761 54.34 1.16 -16.75
CA LEU A 761 52.96 1.01 -16.30
C LEU A 761 52.08 0.42 -17.41
N ILE A 762 52.16 0.94 -18.59
CA ILE A 762 51.37 0.44 -19.75
C ILE A 762 51.73 -1.01 -20.06
N THR A 763 53.02 -1.37 -20.01
CA THR A 763 53.46 -2.74 -20.24
C THR A 763 52.93 -3.69 -19.18
N SER A 764 52.97 -3.26 -17.90
CA SER A 764 52.45 -4.06 -16.81
C SER A 764 50.96 -4.25 -16.90
N ILE A 765 50.20 -3.19 -17.21
CA ILE A 765 48.76 -3.25 -17.45
C ILE A 765 48.45 -4.26 -18.57
N ASN A 766 49.11 -4.11 -19.73
CA ASN A 766 48.84 -4.98 -20.87
C ASN A 766 49.16 -6.45 -20.58
N LYS A 767 50.29 -6.72 -19.87
CA LYS A 767 50.66 -8.08 -19.46
C LYS A 767 49.64 -8.68 -18.49
N PHE A 768 49.13 -7.88 -17.52
CA PHE A 768 48.08 -8.31 -16.62
C PHE A 768 46.78 -8.63 -17.36
N LEU A 769 46.34 -7.74 -18.30
CA LEU A 769 45.15 -7.95 -19.10
C LEU A 769 45.23 -9.20 -19.97
N GLU A 770 46.43 -9.44 -20.57
CA GLU A 770 46.69 -10.65 -21.36
C GLU A 770 46.64 -11.93 -20.49
N THR A 771 47.21 -11.89 -19.27
CA THR A 771 47.13 -12.99 -18.29
C THR A 771 45.72 -13.30 -17.84
N GLU A 772 44.88 -12.26 -17.66
CA GLU A 772 43.48 -12.37 -17.30
C GLU A 772 42.55 -12.71 -18.50
N GLY A 773 43.10 -12.85 -19.73
CA GLY A 773 42.33 -13.10 -20.95
C GLY A 773 41.43 -11.94 -21.34
N LEU A 774 41.78 -10.72 -20.90
CA LEU A 774 40.99 -9.53 -21.20
C LEU A 774 41.49 -8.79 -22.44
N ARG A 775 40.57 -8.11 -23.10
CA ARG A 775 40.93 -7.33 -24.31
C ARG A 775 41.85 -6.16 -23.94
N ILE A 776 42.99 -6.06 -24.62
CA ILE A 776 43.91 -4.94 -24.50
C ILE A 776 43.37 -3.76 -25.35
N PRO A 777 43.10 -2.60 -24.75
CA PRO A 777 42.65 -1.42 -25.49
C PRO A 777 43.76 -0.86 -26.40
N LYS A 778 43.41 -0.50 -27.63
CA LYS A 778 44.39 0.02 -28.60
C LYS A 778 44.82 1.48 -28.33
N ASP A 779 43.92 2.28 -27.76
CA ASP A 779 44.18 3.71 -27.50
C ASP A 779 44.69 3.91 -26.07
N THR A 780 45.99 4.13 -25.95
CA THR A 780 46.66 4.36 -24.64
C THR A 780 46.27 5.70 -24.01
N ARG A 781 45.96 6.73 -24.80
CA ARG A 781 45.60 8.06 -24.26
C ARG A 781 44.26 8.05 -23.57
N HIS A 782 43.29 7.36 -24.14
CA HIS A 782 41.91 7.32 -23.61
C HIS A 782 41.65 6.21 -22.61
N ASN A 783 42.53 5.20 -22.52
CA ASN A 783 42.33 4.07 -21.60
C ASN A 783 43.42 3.97 -20.54
N HIS A 784 44.68 3.88 -20.90
CA HIS A 784 45.77 3.64 -19.97
C HIS A 784 46.10 4.87 -19.08
N HIS A 785 46.28 6.05 -19.69
CA HIS A 785 46.61 7.25 -18.94
C HIS A 785 45.51 7.69 -17.96
N PRO A 786 44.21 7.69 -18.29
CA PRO A 786 43.16 7.92 -17.30
C PRO A 786 43.14 6.86 -16.18
N ALA A 787 43.37 5.59 -16.53
CA ALA A 787 43.39 4.52 -15.53
C ALA A 787 44.55 4.72 -14.52
N ILE A 788 45.76 5.08 -15.02
CA ILE A 788 46.89 5.37 -14.13
C ILE A 788 46.62 6.55 -13.19
N ARG A 789 45.96 7.61 -13.71
CA ARG A 789 45.59 8.76 -12.88
C ARG A 789 44.51 8.46 -11.86
N SER A 790 43.70 7.44 -12.08
CA SER A 790 42.59 7.10 -11.17
C SER A 790 43.06 6.67 -9.76
N ILE A 791 44.30 6.25 -9.61
CA ILE A 791 44.93 5.94 -8.31
C ILE A 791 45.77 7.10 -7.76
N ASN A 792 45.45 8.34 -8.13
CA ASN A 792 46.10 9.59 -7.74
C ASN A 792 47.56 9.71 -8.16
N GLY A 793 48.00 9.03 -9.22
CA GLY A 793 49.34 9.16 -9.76
C GLY A 793 49.55 10.52 -10.43
N GLU A 794 50.59 11.23 -10.07
CA GLU A 794 50.93 12.51 -10.63
C GLU A 794 51.90 12.36 -11.77
N TYR A 795 51.56 12.92 -12.94
CA TYR A 795 52.42 12.84 -14.11
C TYR A 795 53.58 13.84 -14.00
N THR A 796 54.79 13.33 -14.12
CA THR A 796 56.00 14.14 -14.12
C THR A 796 57.02 13.63 -15.16
N LYS A 797 58.08 14.39 -15.37
CA LYS A 797 59.21 13.97 -16.23
C LYS A 797 60.47 13.89 -15.34
N ARG A 798 61.11 12.74 -15.38
CA ARG A 798 62.37 12.47 -14.65
C ARG A 798 63.42 11.90 -15.57
N ARG A 799 64.69 12.08 -15.19
CA ARG A 799 65.80 11.42 -15.89
C ARG A 799 65.94 9.99 -15.40
N VAL A 800 65.78 9.04 -16.29
CA VAL A 800 65.97 7.61 -16.05
C VAL A 800 67.08 7.13 -16.98
N ALA A 801 68.13 6.55 -16.40
CA ALA A 801 69.36 6.09 -17.10
C ALA A 801 69.98 7.16 -18.06
N GLY A 802 69.79 8.47 -17.73
CA GLY A 802 70.30 9.57 -18.51
C GLY A 802 69.33 10.26 -19.44
N ASP A 803 68.25 9.64 -19.81
CA ASP A 803 67.22 10.18 -20.68
C ASP A 803 66.05 10.78 -19.88
N LEU A 804 65.37 11.84 -20.43
CA LEU A 804 64.22 12.46 -19.82
C LEU A 804 62.95 11.70 -20.22
N GLU A 805 62.46 10.90 -19.27
CA GLU A 805 61.23 10.11 -19.48
C GLU A 805 60.04 10.69 -18.73
N GLY A 806 58.87 10.59 -19.36
CA GLY A 806 57.57 10.88 -18.72
C GLY A 806 57.09 9.67 -17.97
N GLY A 807 56.62 9.90 -16.74
CA GLY A 807 56.12 8.86 -15.89
C GLY A 807 55.17 9.43 -14.81
N TYR A 808 54.85 8.61 -13.87
CA TYR A 808 53.97 8.95 -12.75
C TYR A 808 54.65 8.71 -11.41
N THR A 809 54.52 9.68 -10.50
CA THR A 809 54.96 9.57 -9.11
C THR A 809 53.81 9.18 -8.21
N LEU A 810 54.09 8.93 -6.93
CA LEU A 810 53.14 8.55 -5.90
C LEU A 810 52.39 7.23 -6.17
N ILE A 811 52.97 6.39 -7.03
CA ILE A 811 52.45 5.06 -7.34
C ILE A 811 53.42 4.00 -6.82
N LYS A 812 52.91 3.05 -6.07
CA LYS A 812 53.66 1.89 -5.56
C LYS A 812 53.01 0.60 -6.06
N ALA A 813 53.87 -0.33 -6.55
CA ALA A 813 53.38 -1.66 -6.86
C ALA A 813 52.88 -2.33 -5.58
N ARG A 814 51.68 -2.89 -5.66
CA ARG A 814 51.22 -3.85 -4.65
C ARG A 814 52.17 -5.05 -4.78
N LEU A 815 52.87 -5.34 -3.72
CA LEU A 815 53.72 -6.52 -3.70
C LEU A 815 52.82 -7.71 -4.05
N PRO A 816 53.11 -8.47 -5.14
CA PRO A 816 52.36 -9.69 -5.36
C PRO A 816 52.57 -10.55 -4.14
N ASP A 817 51.53 -11.01 -3.51
CA ASP A 817 51.64 -12.11 -2.57
C ASP A 817 52.37 -13.21 -3.32
N LYS A 818 53.61 -13.52 -2.88
CA LYS A 818 54.50 -14.49 -3.54
C LYS A 818 53.89 -15.88 -3.61
N ASP A 819 52.72 -16.04 -3.03
CA ASP A 819 51.93 -17.26 -3.00
C ASP A 819 50.44 -16.89 -3.09
N PRO A 820 49.68 -17.26 -4.15
CA PRO A 820 48.25 -17.06 -4.22
C PRO A 820 47.49 -17.69 -3.04
N LYS A 821 48.13 -18.60 -2.27
CA LYS A 821 47.61 -19.18 -1.04
C LYS A 821 47.77 -18.26 0.20
N LYS A 822 48.52 -17.15 0.07
CA LYS A 822 48.73 -16.16 1.15
C LYS A 822 47.96 -14.88 0.94
N THR A 823 46.67 -14.97 0.65
CA THR A 823 45.76 -13.79 0.76
C THR A 823 45.88 -13.28 2.21
N ARG A 824 46.19 -12.00 2.38
CA ARG A 824 46.25 -11.36 3.71
C ARG A 824 44.90 -11.52 4.39
N LEU A 825 44.85 -12.14 5.53
CA LEU A 825 43.66 -12.22 6.36
C LEU A 825 43.34 -10.80 6.84
N ASP A 826 42.24 -10.23 6.35
CA ASP A 826 41.75 -8.94 6.81
C ASP A 826 41.07 -9.12 8.17
N THR A 827 41.07 -8.08 9.00
CA THR A 827 40.47 -8.08 10.35
C THR A 827 38.95 -8.37 10.33
N ASN A 828 38.30 -8.25 9.17
CA ASN A 828 36.90 -8.58 8.96
C ASN A 828 36.66 -9.94 8.29
N THR A 829 37.72 -10.72 8.04
CA THR A 829 37.62 -12.05 7.42
C THR A 829 36.99 -13.02 8.43
N LEU A 830 35.95 -13.72 8.00
CA LEU A 830 35.39 -14.83 8.74
C LEU A 830 36.23 -16.08 8.45
N ILE A 831 36.66 -16.75 9.49
CA ILE A 831 37.43 -17.98 9.39
C ILE A 831 36.75 -19.11 10.14
N ARG A 832 36.86 -20.29 9.63
CA ARG A 832 36.38 -21.51 10.28
C ARG A 832 37.41 -22.61 10.11
N ILE A 833 37.62 -23.41 11.13
CA ILE A 833 38.42 -24.62 11.01
C ILE A 833 37.58 -25.70 10.35
N LYS A 834 38.12 -26.35 9.31
CA LYS A 834 37.46 -27.47 8.67
C LYS A 834 37.13 -28.56 9.69
N PRO A 835 35.90 -29.04 9.80
CA PRO A 835 35.47 -29.97 10.85
C PRO A 835 36.33 -31.24 10.91
N GLU A 836 36.74 -31.74 9.75
CA GLU A 836 37.58 -32.92 9.63
C GLU A 836 39.03 -32.69 10.16
N LYS A 837 39.53 -31.45 10.13
CA LYS A 837 40.87 -31.10 10.55
C LYS A 837 40.97 -30.69 12.04
N ARG A 838 39.84 -30.31 12.63
CA ARG A 838 39.80 -29.84 14.03
C ARG A 838 40.28 -30.89 15.03
N ARG A 839 39.81 -32.15 14.86
CA ARG A 839 40.23 -33.27 15.73
C ARG A 839 41.73 -33.57 15.58
N GLU A 840 42.26 -33.47 14.37
CA GLU A 840 43.67 -33.72 14.07
C GLU A 840 44.54 -32.64 14.72
N LEU A 841 44.16 -31.39 14.70
CA LEU A 841 44.86 -30.28 15.39
C LEU A 841 44.84 -30.48 16.89
N MET A 842 43.70 -30.75 17.51
CA MET A 842 43.57 -30.94 18.96
C MET A 842 44.41 -32.11 19.50
N THR A 843 44.67 -33.13 18.65
CA THR A 843 45.50 -34.29 19.06
C THR A 843 46.98 -34.12 18.79
N ASN A 844 47.38 -33.29 17.83
CA ASN A 844 48.75 -33.19 17.37
C ASN A 844 49.48 -31.91 17.75
N THR A 845 48.75 -30.91 18.31
CA THR A 845 49.31 -29.60 18.69
C THR A 845 49.94 -29.69 20.07
N THR A 846 51.26 -29.36 20.15
CA THR A 846 52.05 -29.26 21.39
C THR A 846 52.39 -27.82 21.78
N ASP A 847 51.97 -26.84 21.02
CA ASP A 847 52.16 -25.40 21.28
C ASP A 847 50.99 -24.88 22.10
N ASP A 848 51.28 -24.41 23.33
CA ASP A 848 50.23 -23.93 24.25
C ASP A 848 49.42 -22.74 23.69
N ASP A 849 50.08 -21.81 22.97
CA ASP A 849 49.41 -20.68 22.35
C ASP A 849 48.44 -21.12 21.26
N GLU A 850 48.84 -22.12 20.45
CA GLU A 850 48.00 -22.71 19.39
C GLU A 850 46.81 -23.46 19.97
N LEU A 851 46.99 -24.16 21.12
CA LEU A 851 45.90 -24.86 21.82
C LEU A 851 44.87 -23.88 22.39
N GLN A 852 45.34 -22.78 22.98
CA GLN A 852 44.47 -21.73 23.54
C GLN A 852 43.68 -20.98 22.48
N ILE A 853 44.26 -20.76 21.28
CA ILE A 853 43.50 -20.22 20.12
C ILE A 853 42.44 -21.22 19.66
N LEU A 854 42.76 -22.53 19.64
CA LEU A 854 41.81 -23.59 19.33
C LEU A 854 40.64 -23.65 20.33
N GLU A 855 40.91 -23.48 21.62
CA GLU A 855 39.91 -23.45 22.69
C GLU A 855 39.01 -22.23 22.57
N SER A 856 39.57 -21.05 22.27
CA SER A 856 38.75 -19.82 22.03
C SER A 856 37.78 -19.95 20.85
N MET A 857 38.01 -20.91 19.97
CA MET A 857 37.15 -21.27 18.85
C MET A 857 36.15 -22.41 19.18
N GLU A 858 35.94 -22.77 20.43
CA GLU A 858 35.02 -23.84 20.81
C GLU A 858 33.57 -23.37 20.88
N GLY A 859 32.71 -24.09 20.18
CA GLY A 859 31.24 -23.85 20.23
C GLY A 859 30.65 -22.92 19.17
N LEU A 860 31.47 -22.31 18.33
CA LEU A 860 31.02 -21.39 17.28
C LEU A 860 31.21 -21.99 15.86
N THR A 861 30.38 -21.63 14.91
CA THR A 861 30.44 -22.16 13.53
C THR A 861 31.29 -21.32 12.58
N ALA A 862 31.52 -20.04 12.89
CA ALA A 862 32.42 -19.15 12.16
C ALA A 862 32.83 -17.96 13.05
N TYR A 863 33.98 -17.37 12.80
CA TYR A 863 34.60 -16.38 13.68
C TYR A 863 35.06 -15.13 12.94
N ASN A 864 34.77 -13.97 13.51
CA ASN A 864 35.36 -12.72 13.07
C ASN A 864 36.81 -12.63 13.63
N LEU A 865 37.76 -12.44 12.76
CA LEU A 865 39.19 -12.42 13.09
C LEU A 865 39.55 -11.39 14.18
N LYS A 866 38.90 -10.22 14.17
CA LYS A 866 39.07 -9.15 15.14
C LYS A 866 38.58 -9.57 16.53
N GLY A 867 37.44 -10.22 16.60
CA GLY A 867 36.85 -10.73 17.83
C GLY A 867 37.74 -11.77 18.47
N LEU A 868 38.17 -12.78 17.70
CA LEU A 868 39.11 -13.83 18.15
C LEU A 868 40.45 -13.27 18.61
N GLN A 869 40.99 -12.30 17.88
CA GLN A 869 42.28 -11.65 18.27
C GLN A 869 42.13 -10.89 19.59
N THR A 870 41.00 -10.27 19.84
CA THR A 870 40.72 -9.56 21.10
C THR A 870 40.59 -10.58 22.24
N GLU A 871 39.86 -11.65 22.03
CA GLU A 871 39.64 -12.73 22.98
C GLU A 871 40.96 -13.46 23.35
N ALA A 872 41.75 -13.80 22.33
CA ALA A 872 43.06 -14.40 22.54
C ALA A 872 44.00 -13.50 23.36
N LYS A 873 43.95 -12.18 23.16
CA LYS A 873 44.73 -11.21 23.92
C LYS A 873 44.20 -11.03 25.35
N GLU A 874 42.92 -10.89 25.54
CA GLU A 874 42.29 -10.56 26.82
C GLU A 874 42.26 -11.77 27.78
N HIS A 875 41.96 -12.97 27.26
CA HIS A 875 41.83 -14.17 28.09
C HIS A 875 43.12 -14.96 28.24
N TYR A 876 43.96 -15.00 27.22
CA TYR A 876 45.14 -15.83 27.19
C TYR A 876 46.47 -15.05 27.07
N GLY A 877 46.42 -13.73 26.89
CA GLY A 877 47.59 -12.88 26.78
C GLY A 877 48.41 -13.03 25.50
N ILE A 878 47.88 -13.69 24.49
CA ILE A 878 48.56 -13.97 23.23
C ILE A 878 48.74 -12.67 22.43
N SER A 879 49.97 -12.39 21.99
CA SER A 879 50.27 -11.21 21.19
C SER A 879 49.65 -11.32 19.78
N LYS A 880 49.36 -10.15 19.19
CA LYS A 880 48.81 -10.08 17.81
C LYS A 880 49.69 -10.81 16.80
N ASP A 881 51.00 -10.67 16.92
CA ASP A 881 51.96 -11.27 15.98
C ASP A 881 51.96 -12.79 16.10
N LYS A 882 51.93 -13.32 17.32
CA LYS A 882 51.83 -14.76 17.56
C LYS A 882 50.48 -15.35 17.09
N PHE A 883 49.39 -14.66 17.37
CA PHE A 883 48.09 -15.05 16.90
C PHE A 883 48.05 -15.16 15.38
N MET A 884 48.58 -14.17 14.67
CA MET A 884 48.63 -14.17 13.20
C MET A 884 49.59 -15.24 12.65
N GLU A 885 50.69 -15.52 13.35
CA GLU A 885 51.63 -16.60 13.00
C GLU A 885 50.89 -17.95 12.97
N VAL A 886 50.15 -18.27 14.02
CA VAL A 886 49.35 -19.49 14.14
C VAL A 886 48.32 -19.59 13.04
N LEU A 887 47.57 -18.53 12.79
CA LEU A 887 46.55 -18.52 11.72
C LEU A 887 47.17 -18.70 10.33
N TYR A 888 48.33 -18.10 10.05
CA TYR A 888 49.03 -18.31 8.78
C TYR A 888 49.55 -19.75 8.65
N LYS A 889 50.04 -20.36 9.75
CA LYS A 889 50.39 -21.77 9.78
C LYS A 889 49.19 -22.66 9.39
N TRP A 890 48.01 -22.44 10.00
CA TRP A 890 46.80 -23.20 9.70
C TRP A 890 46.27 -22.97 8.29
N LYS A 891 46.39 -21.76 7.79
CA LYS A 891 46.00 -21.44 6.42
C LYS A 891 46.89 -22.16 5.41
N THR A 892 48.21 -22.15 5.65
CA THR A 892 49.18 -22.82 4.77
C THR A 892 49.00 -24.34 4.78
N ALA A 893 48.53 -24.91 5.89
CA ALA A 893 48.20 -26.32 6.02
C ALA A 893 46.78 -26.69 5.50
N GLU A 894 46.08 -25.75 4.88
CA GLU A 894 44.67 -25.90 4.37
C GLU A 894 43.67 -26.33 5.46
N VAL A 895 43.95 -25.98 6.72
CA VAL A 895 43.09 -26.28 7.87
C VAL A 895 41.96 -25.27 8.01
N LEU A 896 42.19 -24.01 7.63
CA LEU A 896 41.24 -22.94 7.70
C LEU A 896 40.40 -22.86 6.41
N GLU A 897 39.13 -22.72 6.57
CA GLU A 897 38.18 -22.33 5.54
C GLU A 897 37.88 -20.83 5.69
N ILE A 898 38.06 -20.06 4.63
CA ILE A 898 37.81 -18.64 4.62
C ILE A 898 36.42 -18.47 3.98
N ASP A 899 35.47 -18.02 4.78
CA ASP A 899 34.10 -17.76 4.29
C ASP A 899 33.94 -16.29 3.96
N ASN A 900 33.91 -15.98 2.68
CA ASN A 900 33.69 -14.62 2.16
C ASN A 900 32.22 -14.27 2.06
N THR A 901 31.30 -15.16 2.45
CA THR A 901 29.83 -15.00 2.21
C THR A 901 29.04 -14.66 3.46
N LEU A 902 29.63 -14.74 4.66
CA LEU A 902 28.95 -14.47 5.92
C LEU A 902 29.13 -13.01 6.38
N TYR A 903 28.06 -12.23 6.26
CA TYR A 903 27.96 -10.92 6.91
C TYR A 903 27.41 -11.10 8.33
N MET A 904 28.15 -10.62 9.32
CA MET A 904 27.66 -10.54 10.69
C MET A 904 26.76 -9.34 10.88
N LYS A 905 25.62 -9.53 11.56
CA LYS A 905 24.85 -8.47 12.20
C LYS A 905 25.65 -7.88 13.38
N GLU A 906 25.77 -6.54 13.43
CA GLU A 906 26.05 -5.83 14.68
C GLU A 906 24.84 -5.83 15.61
#